data_bfcb4c2508d52ffc6fa342bd7b60a933
#
_entry.id   bfcb4c2508d52ffc6fa342bd7b60a933
#
_cell.length_a   1.000
_cell.length_b   1.000
_cell.length_c   1.000
_cell.angle_alpha   90.00
_cell.angle_beta   90.00
_cell.angle_gamma   90.00
#
_symmetry.space_group_name_H-M   'P 1'
#
loop_
_entity.id
_entity.type
_entity.pdbx_description
1 polymer ?
#
loop_
_entity_poly.entity_id
_entity_poly.type
_entity_poly.pdbx_seq_one_letter_code
_entity_poly.pdbx_strand_id
1 'polypeptide(L)'
;MSRRVSFSAVSLLALVAATAVHAETPTAPAPTAEDAEVSRVVVTAAPYAVSLDSITSSVNVLTRDQLDVAPAVGLGDALNGLPGLRSTFYGPGASRPVIRGLSGPRVMVLQNGVGQVDASALSPDHAVASDPGESSRIEVLRGPSTLAYGGSGIGGVVNMIDDRVPSTRADNGLEGRLAASASSVDDGRAISGGLKVNAGPLVFAFDGAHRQSDDYKIPTPAVSGRLAARDGLTVDPDKIVKNTDVEMDAYGAGVSYVHDTGFFGVSVKRTDTTYGVPYEQILAPIDPDAEGPVSIHLQQTRYDLRGEQAVDLGPFEKVRLSVGHAKYEHAEVSVEDGEVGTRFLSSGTEGRLELVQKEHDGWQGAVGFQALTRDFEAIGDEAFVPSTTVKELGVFALQRLDKDSWGVDAGLRLDRRTLDTAAAKREFDNVSASLGLFIKPAEHQFYALTLSRNGRAPTEFELFADGPHPGTGGYEVGDATLDSEKVTSLEATGRWTSDNLRLEGHLWAAHYDGFIEEAPTGAEKDSLPVFQYFQTNADFHGAEVEAGYTAWKNAGHSLKLEGVYDWVRGETDLGVPARIPPWSLTGKVIWTAPRAEAHVEVRRVASQGRVATFETETDGYTSLDAMLTVKPFANPALRVFIDGRNLTNEEIREHVSFLKDIAPSPGRSIRTGVAWRF
;
A
#
# COMPACT_ATOMS: atom_id res chain seq x y z
N MET A 1 40.74 3.30 10.40
CA MET A 1 41.13 4.69 10.10
C MET A 1 40.13 5.24 9.07
N SER A 2 38.99 5.69 9.54
CA SER A 2 37.91 6.23 8.71
C SER A 2 38.17 7.72 8.42
N ARG A 3 38.25 8.07 7.17
CA ARG A 3 38.26 9.48 6.74
C ARG A 3 36.83 9.98 6.69
N ARG A 4 36.46 10.74 7.70
CA ARG A 4 35.25 11.60 7.65
C ARG A 4 35.49 12.67 6.59
N VAL A 5 34.72 12.67 5.53
CA VAL A 5 34.59 13.78 4.60
C VAL A 5 33.44 14.65 5.09
N SER A 6 33.79 15.77 5.70
CA SER A 6 32.83 16.80 6.10
C SER A 6 32.36 17.54 4.85
N PHE A 7 31.12 17.33 4.44
CA PHE A 7 30.47 18.20 3.46
C PHE A 7 29.92 19.43 4.16
N SER A 8 30.57 20.55 3.93
CA SER A 8 30.09 21.86 4.34
C SER A 8 28.83 22.20 3.57
N ALA A 9 27.76 22.57 4.28
CA ALA A 9 26.52 23.06 3.72
C ALA A 9 26.80 24.34 2.89
N VAL A 10 26.71 24.20 1.58
CA VAL A 10 26.69 25.36 0.66
C VAL A 10 25.23 25.74 0.45
N SER A 11 24.84 26.86 1.05
CA SER A 11 23.56 27.51 0.78
C SER A 11 23.57 28.06 -0.65
N LEU A 12 22.97 27.37 -1.59
CA LEU A 12 22.73 27.90 -2.93
C LEU A 12 21.35 28.58 -2.96
N LEU A 13 21.30 29.84 -2.57
CA LEU A 13 20.23 30.76 -2.96
C LEU A 13 20.50 31.22 -4.39
N ALA A 14 19.97 30.52 -5.38
CA ALA A 14 19.99 31.01 -6.77
C ALA A 14 18.85 32.03 -6.94
N LEU A 15 19.20 33.31 -6.99
CA LEU A 15 18.33 34.40 -7.40
C LEU A 15 18.12 34.30 -8.92
N VAL A 16 16.98 33.78 -9.37
CA VAL A 16 16.55 33.86 -10.76
C VAL A 16 15.79 35.17 -10.94
N ALA A 17 16.43 36.15 -11.58
CA ALA A 17 15.77 37.37 -12.02
C ALA A 17 14.84 37.05 -13.19
N ALA A 18 13.53 37.04 -12.94
CA ALA A 18 12.51 36.91 -13.98
C ALA A 18 12.25 38.30 -14.60
N THR A 19 12.56 38.45 -15.87
CA THR A 19 12.09 39.55 -16.69
C THR A 19 10.59 39.52 -16.86
N ALA A 20 9.88 40.55 -16.40
CA ALA A 20 8.43 40.67 -16.55
C ALA A 20 8.08 40.91 -18.03
N VAL A 21 7.43 39.94 -18.65
CA VAL A 21 6.67 40.11 -19.89
C VAL A 21 5.24 40.43 -19.49
N HIS A 22 4.75 41.60 -19.87
CA HIS A 22 3.34 41.99 -19.71
C HIS A 22 2.50 41.17 -20.71
N ALA A 23 1.69 40.27 -20.19
CA ALA A 23 0.61 39.60 -20.93
C ALA A 23 -0.74 40.07 -20.37
N GLU A 24 -1.63 40.39 -21.28
CA GLU A 24 -3.01 40.82 -21.01
C GLU A 24 -3.79 39.82 -20.17
N THR A 25 -4.61 40.37 -19.27
CA THR A 25 -5.41 39.61 -18.29
C THR A 25 -6.52 38.82 -19.00
N PRO A 26 -6.50 37.49 -19.04
CA PRO A 26 -7.68 36.71 -19.35
C PRO A 26 -8.56 36.67 -18.11
N THR A 27 -9.86 36.89 -18.31
CA THR A 27 -10.91 36.72 -17.30
C THR A 27 -10.83 35.31 -16.74
N ALA A 28 -10.59 35.18 -15.44
CA ALA A 28 -10.50 33.89 -14.75
C ALA A 28 -11.78 33.09 -14.91
N PRO A 29 -11.72 31.82 -15.33
CA PRO A 29 -12.85 30.92 -15.20
C PRO A 29 -13.15 30.67 -13.73
N ALA A 30 -14.43 30.45 -13.40
CA ALA A 30 -14.89 30.15 -12.06
C ALA A 30 -14.14 28.91 -11.51
N PRO A 31 -13.84 28.87 -10.19
CA PRO A 31 -13.12 27.76 -9.60
C PRO A 31 -13.95 26.48 -9.77
N THR A 32 -13.43 25.54 -10.55
CA THR A 32 -13.91 24.17 -10.63
C THR A 32 -13.52 23.47 -9.33
N ALA A 33 -14.49 22.90 -8.64
CA ALA A 33 -14.30 22.27 -7.35
C ALA A 33 -13.34 21.07 -7.45
N GLU A 34 -12.32 21.01 -6.61
CA GLU A 34 -11.37 19.91 -6.46
C GLU A 34 -12.09 18.58 -6.13
N ASP A 35 -13.26 18.66 -5.46
CA ASP A 35 -14.17 17.52 -5.21
C ASP A 35 -14.79 16.95 -6.50
N ALA A 36 -14.91 17.74 -7.58
CA ALA A 36 -15.38 17.26 -8.87
C ALA A 36 -14.27 16.55 -9.68
N GLU A 37 -13.03 16.74 -9.30
CA GLU A 37 -11.87 16.11 -9.95
C GLU A 37 -11.65 14.69 -9.42
N VAL A 38 -11.80 14.45 -8.11
CA VAL A 38 -11.67 13.12 -7.50
C VAL A 38 -12.78 12.17 -7.99
N SER A 39 -14.01 12.66 -8.15
CA SER A 39 -15.12 11.84 -8.67
C SER A 39 -14.98 11.46 -10.15
N ARG A 40 -14.06 12.09 -10.89
CA ARG A 40 -13.74 11.78 -12.29
C ARG A 40 -12.49 10.91 -12.47
N VAL A 41 -11.81 10.54 -11.39
CA VAL A 41 -10.64 9.67 -11.49
C VAL A 41 -11.09 8.31 -12.01
N VAL A 42 -10.59 7.95 -13.19
CA VAL A 42 -10.76 6.61 -13.75
C VAL A 42 -9.77 5.71 -13.01
N VAL A 43 -10.29 4.78 -12.22
CA VAL A 43 -9.48 3.83 -11.47
C VAL A 43 -9.15 2.60 -12.30
N THR A 44 -8.06 1.91 -11.94
CA THR A 44 -7.68 0.62 -12.55
C THR A 44 -8.49 -0.55 -12.02
N ALA A 45 -9.49 -0.30 -11.18
CA ALA A 45 -10.42 -1.31 -10.64
C ALA A 45 -11.19 -2.09 -11.73
N ALA A 46 -11.30 -1.50 -12.93
CA ALA A 46 -11.79 -2.17 -14.12
C ALA A 46 -10.92 -1.79 -15.32
N PRO A 47 -10.74 -2.70 -16.30
CA PRO A 47 -10.01 -2.38 -17.53
C PRO A 47 -10.72 -1.36 -18.44
N TYR A 48 -11.99 -1.07 -18.18
CA TYR A 48 -12.81 -0.07 -18.85
C TYR A 48 -13.08 1.13 -17.94
N ALA A 49 -13.51 2.25 -18.52
CA ALA A 49 -13.70 3.49 -17.78
C ALA A 49 -14.93 3.41 -16.85
N VAL A 50 -14.72 3.48 -15.55
CA VAL A 50 -15.78 3.56 -14.51
C VAL A 50 -15.41 4.68 -13.54
N SER A 51 -16.37 5.55 -13.22
CA SER A 51 -16.17 6.57 -12.19
C SER A 51 -16.21 5.94 -10.78
N LEU A 52 -15.49 6.52 -9.82
CA LEU A 52 -15.53 6.09 -8.43
C LEU A 52 -16.96 6.06 -7.86
N ASP A 53 -17.81 7.01 -8.26
CA ASP A 53 -19.19 7.11 -7.77
C ASP A 53 -20.11 5.98 -8.27
N SER A 54 -19.71 5.25 -9.32
CA SER A 54 -20.53 4.19 -9.94
C SER A 54 -19.92 2.79 -9.85
N ILE A 55 -18.80 2.63 -9.15
CA ILE A 55 -18.20 1.30 -8.94
C ILE A 55 -18.91 0.55 -7.82
N THR A 56 -19.14 -0.76 -7.98
CA THR A 56 -19.87 -1.60 -7.01
C THR A 56 -19.04 -2.03 -5.81
N SER A 57 -17.73 -1.79 -5.84
CA SER A 57 -16.77 -2.17 -4.80
C SER A 57 -16.25 -0.95 -4.03
N SER A 58 -15.68 -1.18 -2.85
CA SER A 58 -14.94 -0.17 -2.10
C SER A 58 -13.57 0.08 -2.76
N VAL A 59 -13.29 1.33 -3.11
CA VAL A 59 -12.01 1.76 -3.71
C VAL A 59 -11.56 3.06 -3.05
N ASN A 60 -10.32 3.09 -2.55
CA ASN A 60 -9.69 4.33 -2.11
C ASN A 60 -8.57 4.72 -3.08
N VAL A 61 -8.38 6.02 -3.26
CA VAL A 61 -7.32 6.58 -4.10
C VAL A 61 -6.58 7.64 -3.31
N LEU A 62 -5.26 7.45 -3.17
CA LEU A 62 -4.35 8.52 -2.75
C LEU A 62 -3.79 9.20 -4.00
N THR A 63 -4.05 10.47 -4.12
CA THR A 63 -3.60 11.29 -5.24
C THR A 63 -2.15 11.76 -5.04
N ARG A 64 -1.50 12.16 -6.13
CA ARG A 64 -0.17 12.78 -6.08
C ARG A 64 -0.12 13.97 -5.12
N ASP A 65 -1.17 14.77 -5.07
CA ASP A 65 -1.25 15.96 -4.21
C ASP A 65 -1.18 15.60 -2.72
N GLN A 66 -1.86 14.53 -2.32
CA GLN A 66 -1.81 14.02 -0.95
C GLN A 66 -0.45 13.39 -0.64
N LEU A 67 0.14 12.63 -1.56
CA LEU A 67 1.45 12.02 -1.38
C LEU A 67 2.60 13.05 -1.26
N ASP A 68 2.52 14.19 -1.99
CA ASP A 68 3.53 15.23 -1.94
C ASP A 68 3.59 15.98 -0.60
N VAL A 69 2.46 16.13 0.08
CA VAL A 69 2.37 16.91 1.33
C VAL A 69 2.27 16.04 2.59
N ALA A 70 2.04 14.75 2.43
CA ALA A 70 2.03 13.78 3.53
C ALA A 70 2.98 12.61 3.25
N PRO A 71 4.29 12.87 3.08
CA PRO A 71 5.24 11.82 2.73
C PRO A 71 5.29 10.76 3.85
N ALA A 72 5.00 9.52 3.48
CA ALA A 72 5.12 8.36 4.35
C ALA A 72 6.43 7.61 4.08
N VAL A 73 6.96 6.92 5.07
CA VAL A 73 8.18 6.13 4.91
C VAL A 73 7.87 4.84 4.19
N GLY A 74 6.79 4.14 4.57
CA GLY A 74 6.40 2.87 4.00
C GLY A 74 4.99 2.88 3.40
N LEU A 75 4.68 1.85 2.61
CA LEU A 75 3.39 1.73 1.93
C LEU A 75 2.22 1.55 2.91
N GLY A 76 2.42 0.75 3.96
CA GLY A 76 1.41 0.57 5.01
C GLY A 76 1.08 1.90 5.70
N ASP A 77 2.10 2.70 6.01
CA ASP A 77 1.92 4.00 6.67
C ASP A 77 1.22 5.02 5.78
N ALA A 78 1.52 5.01 4.48
CA ALA A 78 0.83 5.88 3.51
C ALA A 78 -0.68 5.63 3.48
N LEU A 79 -1.10 4.40 3.75
CA LEU A 79 -2.49 3.95 3.69
C LEU A 79 -3.18 3.91 5.06
N ASN A 80 -2.42 4.00 6.16
CA ASN A 80 -2.97 3.92 7.52
C ASN A 80 -3.95 5.06 7.80
N GLY A 81 -5.12 4.72 8.29
CA GLY A 81 -6.20 5.68 8.59
C GLY A 81 -7.23 5.85 7.48
N LEU A 82 -7.00 5.31 6.28
CA LEU A 82 -8.07 5.13 5.31
C LEU A 82 -9.07 4.06 5.80
N PRO A 83 -10.37 4.11 5.39
CA PRO A 83 -11.37 3.16 5.85
C PRO A 83 -10.95 1.70 5.66
N GLY A 84 -11.00 0.90 6.73
CA GLY A 84 -10.62 -0.51 6.72
C GLY A 84 -9.14 -0.80 6.47
N LEU A 85 -8.26 0.20 6.54
CA LEU A 85 -6.82 0.10 6.28
C LEU A 85 -6.00 0.38 7.53
N ARG A 86 -4.97 -0.44 7.76
CA ARG A 86 -3.95 -0.31 8.81
C ARG A 86 -2.57 -0.61 8.24
N SER A 87 -1.54 -0.35 9.03
CA SER A 87 -0.13 -0.68 8.75
C SER A 87 0.35 -1.80 9.66
N THR A 88 1.10 -2.76 9.12
CA THR A 88 1.78 -3.77 9.96
C THR A 88 2.82 -3.13 10.86
N PHE A 89 3.41 -2.03 10.45
CA PHE A 89 4.44 -1.26 11.14
C PHE A 89 5.46 -2.12 11.89
N TYR A 90 6.42 -2.65 11.16
CA TYR A 90 7.59 -3.32 11.72
C TYR A 90 8.80 -2.36 11.76
N GLY A 91 8.59 -1.17 12.28
CA GLY A 91 9.49 -0.03 12.17
C GLY A 91 9.27 0.79 10.90
N PRO A 92 9.96 1.93 10.75
CA PRO A 92 9.81 2.82 9.59
C PRO A 92 10.21 2.17 8.27
N GLY A 93 11.22 1.29 8.27
CA GLY A 93 11.73 0.62 7.09
C GLY A 93 10.77 -0.40 6.49
N ALA A 94 10.02 -1.12 7.35
CA ALA A 94 9.12 -2.17 6.91
C ALA A 94 7.68 -1.90 7.38
N SER A 95 6.81 -1.56 6.43
CA SER A 95 5.38 -1.44 6.68
C SER A 95 4.57 -1.92 5.49
N ARG A 96 3.62 -2.81 5.75
CA ARG A 96 2.71 -3.36 4.74
C ARG A 96 1.27 -2.97 5.06
N PRO A 97 0.44 -2.81 4.02
CA PRO A 97 -0.98 -2.57 4.23
C PRO A 97 -1.68 -3.81 4.81
N VAL A 98 -2.55 -3.55 5.81
CA VAL A 98 -3.53 -4.49 6.35
C VAL A 98 -4.90 -4.02 5.88
N ILE A 99 -5.62 -4.86 5.16
CA ILE A 99 -6.93 -4.56 4.58
C ILE A 99 -7.99 -5.44 5.23
N ARG A 100 -8.96 -4.82 5.92
CA ARG A 100 -10.05 -5.55 6.61
C ARG A 100 -9.53 -6.63 7.59
N GLY A 101 -8.37 -6.40 8.22
CA GLY A 101 -7.72 -7.34 9.12
C GLY A 101 -6.87 -8.41 8.45
N LEU A 102 -6.73 -8.39 7.13
CA LEU A 102 -5.93 -9.33 6.35
C LEU A 102 -4.63 -8.67 5.87
N SER A 103 -3.53 -9.41 5.88
CA SER A 103 -2.20 -8.95 5.45
C SER A 103 -1.41 -10.07 4.76
N GLY A 104 -0.13 -9.83 4.52
CA GLY A 104 0.79 -10.83 3.95
C GLY A 104 0.33 -11.30 2.57
N PRO A 105 0.26 -12.61 2.33
CA PRO A 105 -0.04 -13.17 1.01
C PRO A 105 -1.47 -12.95 0.53
N ARG A 106 -2.37 -12.42 1.39
CA ARG A 106 -3.75 -12.10 1.01
C ARG A 106 -3.92 -10.67 0.48
N VAL A 107 -2.91 -9.81 0.67
CA VAL A 107 -2.89 -8.44 0.15
C VAL A 107 -1.83 -8.32 -0.93
N MET A 108 -2.29 -8.17 -2.17
CA MET A 108 -1.41 -8.06 -3.34
C MET A 108 -0.93 -6.61 -3.51
N VAL A 109 0.37 -6.42 -3.65
CA VAL A 109 0.96 -5.11 -3.99
C VAL A 109 1.44 -5.15 -5.44
N LEU A 110 0.97 -4.18 -6.22
CA LEU A 110 1.24 -4.06 -7.64
C LEU A 110 1.95 -2.75 -7.98
N GLN A 111 2.73 -2.77 -9.02
CA GLN A 111 3.25 -1.61 -9.73
C GLN A 111 2.66 -1.58 -11.13
N ASN A 112 1.85 -0.55 -11.44
CA ASN A 112 1.22 -0.41 -12.76
C ASN A 112 0.41 -1.65 -13.21
N GLY A 113 -0.22 -2.35 -12.26
CA GLY A 113 -1.09 -3.51 -12.53
C GLY A 113 -0.38 -4.86 -12.65
N VAL A 114 0.92 -4.95 -12.38
CA VAL A 114 1.71 -6.20 -12.29
C VAL A 114 2.47 -6.29 -10.98
N GLY A 115 2.76 -7.49 -10.50
CA GLY A 115 3.33 -7.75 -9.18
C GLY A 115 4.71 -7.13 -8.93
N GLN A 116 5.04 -6.90 -7.67
CA GLN A 116 6.32 -6.32 -7.26
C GLN A 116 7.50 -7.28 -7.39
N VAL A 117 7.29 -8.60 -7.32
CA VAL A 117 8.36 -9.61 -7.37
C VAL A 117 9.40 -9.38 -6.27
N ASP A 118 8.95 -9.08 -5.05
CA ASP A 118 9.78 -8.94 -3.84
C ASP A 118 9.52 -10.11 -2.85
N ALA A 119 10.16 -10.06 -1.69
CA ALA A 119 9.95 -11.00 -0.59
C ALA A 119 9.08 -10.42 0.54
N SER A 120 8.46 -9.25 0.33
CA SER A 120 7.74 -8.53 1.39
C SER A 120 6.51 -9.25 1.95
N ALA A 121 5.98 -10.27 1.26
CA ALA A 121 4.87 -11.09 1.76
C ALA A 121 5.32 -12.22 2.68
N LEU A 122 6.61 -12.57 2.67
CA LEU A 122 7.18 -13.68 3.43
C LEU A 122 7.27 -13.36 4.92
N SER A 123 7.75 -12.17 5.28
CA SER A 123 7.99 -11.77 6.65
C SER A 123 7.49 -10.34 6.93
N PRO A 124 7.07 -10.02 8.17
CA PRO A 124 6.60 -8.69 8.52
C PRO A 124 7.70 -7.61 8.51
N ASP A 125 8.95 -7.98 8.71
CA ASP A 125 10.13 -7.10 8.69
C ASP A 125 10.67 -6.84 7.28
N HIS A 126 10.18 -7.55 6.26
CA HIS A 126 10.56 -7.33 4.87
C HIS A 126 9.79 -6.17 4.23
N ALA A 127 10.51 -5.15 3.78
CA ALA A 127 9.94 -3.99 3.12
C ALA A 127 9.36 -4.30 1.72
N VAL A 128 8.32 -3.56 1.34
CA VAL A 128 7.89 -3.48 -0.07
C VAL A 128 8.94 -2.70 -0.86
N ALA A 129 9.42 -3.25 -1.96
CA ALA A 129 10.48 -2.66 -2.79
C ALA A 129 10.00 -1.44 -3.62
N SER A 130 9.25 -0.53 -3.01
CA SER A 130 8.72 0.68 -3.64
C SER A 130 8.41 1.77 -2.63
N ASP A 131 8.78 3.01 -2.94
CA ASP A 131 8.44 4.19 -2.14
C ASP A 131 7.10 4.80 -2.60
N PRO A 132 6.14 5.05 -1.68
CA PRO A 132 4.90 5.76 -2.01
C PRO A 132 5.13 7.12 -2.69
N GLY A 133 6.20 7.82 -2.34
CA GLY A 133 6.60 9.12 -2.90
C GLY A 133 6.94 9.11 -4.39
N GLU A 134 7.15 7.95 -5.01
CA GLU A 134 7.36 7.83 -6.46
C GLU A 134 6.04 7.69 -7.24
N SER A 135 4.96 7.28 -6.58
CA SER A 135 3.68 7.03 -7.23
C SER A 135 2.99 8.32 -7.66
N SER A 136 2.39 8.36 -8.84
CA SER A 136 1.48 9.42 -9.25
C SER A 136 0.13 9.29 -8.55
N ARG A 137 -0.25 8.06 -8.20
CA ARG A 137 -1.36 7.74 -7.30
C ARG A 137 -1.23 6.30 -6.77
N ILE A 138 -1.91 6.03 -5.67
CA ILE A 138 -2.03 4.68 -5.11
C ILE A 138 -3.51 4.35 -5.03
N GLU A 139 -3.90 3.21 -5.57
CA GLU A 139 -5.28 2.72 -5.56
C GLU A 139 -5.37 1.48 -4.67
N VAL A 140 -6.36 1.46 -3.78
CA VAL A 140 -6.67 0.30 -2.94
C VAL A 140 -8.01 -0.28 -3.35
N LEU A 141 -7.99 -1.51 -3.85
CA LEU A 141 -9.13 -2.21 -4.39
C LEU A 141 -9.55 -3.32 -3.44
N ARG A 142 -10.84 -3.45 -3.18
CA ARG A 142 -11.41 -4.46 -2.29
C ARG A 142 -12.57 -5.19 -2.96
N GLY A 143 -12.88 -6.39 -2.44
CA GLY A 143 -13.99 -7.18 -2.94
C GLY A 143 -13.86 -7.55 -4.43
N PRO A 144 -14.93 -7.43 -5.23
CA PRO A 144 -14.96 -7.89 -6.62
C PRO A 144 -13.93 -7.24 -7.55
N SER A 145 -13.49 -6.02 -7.26
CA SER A 145 -12.48 -5.31 -8.06
C SER A 145 -11.12 -6.01 -8.06
N THR A 146 -10.84 -6.88 -7.09
CA THR A 146 -9.57 -7.62 -7.02
C THR A 146 -9.51 -8.79 -8.02
N LEU A 147 -10.66 -9.28 -8.50
CA LEU A 147 -10.76 -10.42 -9.42
C LEU A 147 -9.92 -10.23 -10.68
N ALA A 148 -9.82 -9.01 -11.17
CA ALA A 148 -8.99 -8.69 -12.33
C ALA A 148 -7.51 -9.06 -12.14
N TYR A 149 -7.00 -9.11 -10.90
CA TYR A 149 -5.56 -9.19 -10.61
C TYR A 149 -5.11 -10.57 -10.10
N GLY A 150 -6.02 -11.46 -9.71
CA GLY A 150 -5.70 -12.83 -9.33
C GLY A 150 -6.02 -13.19 -7.89
N GLY A 151 -5.88 -14.48 -7.59
CA GLY A 151 -6.29 -15.07 -6.31
C GLY A 151 -5.54 -14.53 -5.10
N SER A 152 -4.28 -14.15 -5.23
CA SER A 152 -3.50 -13.59 -4.11
C SER A 152 -4.05 -12.26 -3.58
N GLY A 153 -4.99 -11.60 -4.29
CA GLY A 153 -5.68 -10.39 -3.85
C GLY A 153 -7.00 -10.61 -3.11
N ILE A 154 -7.25 -11.77 -2.48
CA ILE A 154 -8.54 -12.05 -1.81
C ILE A 154 -8.85 -11.12 -0.63
N GLY A 155 -7.83 -10.58 0.04
CA GLY A 155 -7.96 -9.55 1.07
C GLY A 155 -8.02 -8.13 0.50
N GLY A 156 -7.40 -7.92 -0.65
CA GLY A 156 -7.34 -6.63 -1.34
C GLY A 156 -6.12 -6.50 -2.26
N VAL A 157 -6.15 -5.46 -3.07
CA VAL A 157 -5.06 -5.11 -3.99
C VAL A 157 -4.67 -3.67 -3.77
N VAL A 158 -3.39 -3.40 -3.61
CA VAL A 158 -2.80 -2.05 -3.60
C VAL A 158 -2.02 -1.87 -4.89
N ASN A 159 -2.46 -0.97 -5.76
CA ASN A 159 -1.82 -0.70 -7.04
C ASN A 159 -1.14 0.67 -7.01
N MET A 160 0.18 0.66 -7.01
CA MET A 160 1.01 1.86 -7.10
C MET A 160 1.18 2.20 -8.58
N ILE A 161 0.83 3.41 -8.97
CA ILE A 161 0.89 3.86 -10.37
C ILE A 161 1.91 4.98 -10.47
N ASP A 162 2.88 4.80 -11.35
CA ASP A 162 3.89 5.80 -11.69
C ASP A 162 3.77 6.26 -13.16
N ASP A 163 4.55 7.29 -13.49
CA ASP A 163 4.58 7.90 -14.82
C ASP A 163 5.89 7.62 -15.58
N ARG A 164 6.69 6.61 -15.17
CA ARG A 164 7.98 6.27 -15.82
C ARG A 164 7.82 5.81 -17.25
N VAL A 165 6.69 5.13 -17.56
CA VAL A 165 6.29 4.89 -18.96
C VAL A 165 5.19 5.90 -19.29
N PRO A 166 5.52 7.09 -19.84
CA PRO A 166 4.55 8.13 -20.12
C PRO A 166 3.48 7.67 -21.11
N SER A 167 2.21 7.79 -20.72
CA SER A 167 1.07 7.51 -21.59
C SER A 167 0.59 8.73 -22.38
N THR A 168 1.03 9.93 -21.96
CA THR A 168 0.66 11.21 -22.57
C THR A 168 1.90 12.10 -22.71
N ARG A 169 1.84 13.05 -23.62
CA ARG A 169 2.85 14.10 -23.76
C ARG A 169 2.70 15.13 -22.64
N ALA A 170 3.80 15.79 -22.28
CA ALA A 170 3.78 16.98 -21.45
C ALA A 170 3.08 18.13 -22.19
N ASP A 171 2.16 18.85 -21.54
CA ASP A 171 1.33 19.89 -22.18
C ASP A 171 2.16 21.00 -22.84
N ASN A 172 3.21 21.46 -22.14
CA ASN A 172 4.11 22.52 -22.61
C ASN A 172 5.47 21.98 -23.10
N GLY A 173 5.55 20.68 -23.41
CA GLY A 173 6.80 20.04 -23.83
C GLY A 173 7.69 19.61 -22.68
N LEU A 174 7.48 20.16 -21.48
CA LEU A 174 8.22 19.89 -20.24
C LEU A 174 7.26 19.93 -19.06
N GLU A 175 7.25 18.90 -18.26
CA GLU A 175 6.57 18.86 -16.96
C GLU A 175 7.56 18.34 -15.92
N GLY A 176 7.53 18.90 -14.73
CA GLY A 176 8.38 18.46 -13.67
C GLY A 176 7.77 18.60 -12.29
N ARG A 177 8.32 17.86 -11.34
CA ARG A 177 7.98 17.94 -9.93
C ARG A 177 9.24 17.85 -9.07
N LEU A 178 9.20 18.51 -7.92
CA LEU A 178 10.20 18.41 -6.87
C LEU A 178 9.49 18.50 -5.53
N ALA A 179 9.81 17.60 -4.60
CA ALA A 179 9.34 17.66 -3.22
C ALA A 179 10.53 17.46 -2.28
N ALA A 180 10.54 18.19 -1.18
CA ALA A 180 11.52 18.03 -0.12
C ALA A 180 10.85 18.21 1.24
N SER A 181 11.24 17.43 2.23
CA SER A 181 10.69 17.48 3.58
C SER A 181 11.72 17.12 4.65
N ALA A 182 11.44 17.54 5.88
CA ALA A 182 12.18 17.14 7.07
C ALA A 182 11.19 16.84 8.21
N SER A 183 11.54 15.89 9.09
CA SER A 183 10.77 15.49 10.26
C SER A 183 11.60 15.58 11.54
N SER A 184 10.92 15.80 12.68
CA SER A 184 11.58 16.01 13.98
C SER A 184 11.65 14.77 14.88
N VAL A 185 10.84 13.75 14.60
CA VAL A 185 10.75 12.56 15.44
C VAL A 185 11.93 11.61 15.24
N ASP A 186 12.48 11.60 14.03
CA ASP A 186 13.54 10.73 13.53
C ASP A 186 14.66 11.50 12.83
N ASP A 187 14.71 12.83 13.02
CA ASP A 187 15.62 13.74 12.33
C ASP A 187 15.68 13.52 10.79
N GLY A 188 14.55 13.02 10.25
CA GLY A 188 14.38 12.54 8.89
C GLY A 188 14.43 13.65 7.83
N ARG A 189 14.91 13.29 6.65
CA ARG A 189 14.98 14.16 5.47
C ARG A 189 14.61 13.35 4.24
N ALA A 190 13.84 13.94 3.34
CA ALA A 190 13.49 13.32 2.08
C ALA A 190 13.51 14.36 0.95
N ILE A 191 13.93 13.92 -0.21
CA ILE A 191 13.81 14.67 -1.47
C ILE A 191 13.34 13.70 -2.55
N SER A 192 12.39 14.14 -3.38
CA SER A 192 11.97 13.39 -4.55
C SER A 192 11.69 14.32 -5.71
N GLY A 193 11.85 13.82 -6.93
CA GLY A 193 11.59 14.59 -8.12
C GLY A 193 11.25 13.73 -9.32
N GLY A 194 10.65 14.36 -10.34
CA GLY A 194 10.37 13.74 -11.62
C GLY A 194 10.36 14.78 -12.73
N LEU A 195 10.69 14.34 -13.92
CA LEU A 195 10.75 15.16 -15.12
C LEU A 195 10.21 14.39 -16.31
N LYS A 196 9.33 15.00 -17.09
CA LYS A 196 8.80 14.49 -18.36
C LYS A 196 9.09 15.47 -19.48
N VAL A 197 9.71 15.01 -20.57
CA VAL A 197 10.20 15.84 -21.67
C VAL A 197 9.74 15.28 -23.01
N ASN A 198 9.13 16.11 -23.84
CA ASN A 198 8.74 15.74 -25.18
C ASN A 198 9.89 15.96 -26.20
N ALA A 199 10.13 14.98 -27.06
CA ALA A 199 11.00 15.09 -28.22
C ALA A 199 10.26 14.55 -29.47
N GLY A 200 9.41 15.37 -30.04
CA GLY A 200 8.48 14.96 -31.08
C GLY A 200 7.46 13.92 -30.55
N PRO A 201 7.36 12.73 -31.17
CA PRO A 201 6.47 11.67 -30.68
C PRO A 201 7.06 10.90 -29.47
N LEU A 202 8.36 11.06 -29.19
CA LEU A 202 8.99 10.44 -28.03
C LEU A 202 8.80 11.30 -26.80
N VAL A 203 8.49 10.65 -25.69
CA VAL A 203 8.38 11.27 -24.37
C VAL A 203 9.33 10.54 -23.43
N PHE A 204 10.26 11.27 -22.84
CA PHE A 204 11.20 10.77 -21.85
C PHE A 204 10.70 11.12 -20.45
N ALA A 205 10.83 10.18 -19.54
CA ALA A 205 10.57 10.40 -18.13
C ALA A 205 11.80 10.03 -17.29
N PHE A 206 12.04 10.80 -16.24
CA PHE A 206 13.07 10.56 -15.23
C PHE A 206 12.48 10.83 -13.87
N ASP A 207 12.80 10.02 -12.88
CA ASP A 207 12.43 10.25 -11.50
C ASP A 207 13.51 9.76 -10.54
N GLY A 208 13.49 10.30 -9.33
CA GLY A 208 14.38 9.88 -8.28
C GLY A 208 13.87 10.33 -6.91
N ALA A 209 14.28 9.59 -5.89
CA ALA A 209 14.02 9.89 -4.49
C ALA A 209 15.23 9.50 -3.64
N HIS A 210 15.50 10.30 -2.63
CA HIS A 210 16.43 9.99 -1.56
C HIS A 210 15.76 10.27 -0.22
N ARG A 211 15.92 9.36 0.74
CA ARG A 211 15.39 9.48 2.09
C ARG A 211 16.44 8.99 3.08
N GLN A 212 16.54 9.70 4.20
CA GLN A 212 17.35 9.31 5.33
C GLN A 212 16.63 9.69 6.62
N SER A 213 16.63 8.79 7.61
CA SER A 213 16.16 9.05 8.97
C SER A 213 17.02 8.31 9.98
N ASP A 214 17.10 8.85 11.18
CA ASP A 214 17.70 8.21 12.35
C ASP A 214 16.63 7.43 13.13
N ASP A 215 17.01 6.82 14.25
CA ASP A 215 16.10 6.16 15.20
C ASP A 215 14.98 7.11 15.67
N TYR A 216 13.75 6.61 15.75
CA TYR A 216 12.63 7.47 16.09
C TYR A 216 12.34 7.56 17.59
N LYS A 217 11.89 8.75 18.00
CA LYS A 217 11.52 9.09 19.38
C LYS A 217 10.09 8.66 19.68
N ILE A 218 9.88 8.16 20.91
CA ILE A 218 8.60 7.65 21.43
C ILE A 218 8.21 8.34 22.74
N PRO A 219 6.91 8.36 23.12
CA PRO A 219 6.46 9.03 24.35
C PRO A 219 6.79 8.26 25.62
N THR A 220 6.84 6.93 25.58
CA THR A 220 7.03 5.99 26.70
C THR A 220 8.18 5.05 26.37
N PRO A 221 8.68 4.24 27.30
CA PRO A 221 9.63 3.18 26.99
C PRO A 221 9.13 2.23 25.88
N ALA A 222 10.05 1.66 25.11
CA ALA A 222 9.74 0.81 23.97
C ALA A 222 8.93 -0.43 24.39
N VAL A 223 9.42 -1.17 25.39
CA VAL A 223 8.73 -2.35 25.92
C VAL A 223 7.46 -1.95 26.67
N SER A 224 6.34 -2.59 26.38
CA SER A 224 5.07 -2.34 27.07
C SER A 224 5.16 -2.76 28.54
N GLY A 225 4.47 -2.02 29.43
CA GLY A 225 4.39 -2.39 30.84
C GLY A 225 3.73 -3.76 31.05
N ARG A 226 2.90 -4.20 30.13
CA ARG A 226 2.23 -5.51 30.16
C ARG A 226 3.23 -6.63 29.87
N LEU A 227 4.02 -6.50 28.81
CA LEU A 227 5.09 -7.47 28.48
C LEU A 227 6.13 -7.53 29.60
N ALA A 228 6.59 -6.37 30.07
CA ALA A 228 7.57 -6.29 31.16
C ALA A 228 7.08 -6.97 32.45
N ALA A 229 5.80 -6.79 32.81
CA ALA A 229 5.21 -7.44 33.98
C ALA A 229 5.02 -8.96 33.80
N ARG A 230 4.65 -9.42 32.59
CA ARG A 230 4.48 -10.85 32.28
C ARG A 230 5.79 -11.61 32.37
N ASP A 231 6.86 -11.05 31.80
CA ASP A 231 8.13 -11.75 31.60
C ASP A 231 9.22 -11.29 32.60
N GLY A 232 8.88 -10.39 33.54
CA GLY A 232 9.80 -9.91 34.58
C GLY A 232 10.95 -9.07 34.03
N LEU A 233 10.73 -8.34 32.93
CA LEU A 233 11.78 -7.62 32.22
C LEU A 233 12.17 -6.30 32.90
N THR A 234 13.45 -5.96 32.85
CA THR A 234 13.92 -4.61 33.17
C THR A 234 13.73 -3.73 31.90
N VAL A 235 12.86 -2.72 31.99
CA VAL A 235 12.57 -1.83 30.89
C VAL A 235 13.66 -0.76 30.77
N ASP A 236 14.24 -0.61 29.58
CA ASP A 236 15.09 0.53 29.23
C ASP A 236 14.24 1.83 29.29
N PRO A 237 14.64 2.83 30.13
CA PRO A 237 13.88 4.07 30.24
C PRO A 237 14.00 4.99 29.01
N ASP A 238 14.87 4.68 28.06
CA ASP A 238 15.06 5.47 26.87
C ASP A 238 13.75 5.57 26.06
N LYS A 239 13.51 6.75 25.53
CA LYS A 239 12.33 7.05 24.71
C LYS A 239 12.69 7.13 23.22
N ILE A 240 13.42 6.14 22.78
CA ILE A 240 13.87 5.96 21.41
C ILE A 240 13.73 4.47 21.11
N VAL A 241 13.17 4.14 19.96
CA VAL A 241 13.27 2.78 19.42
C VAL A 241 14.54 2.73 18.59
N LYS A 242 15.52 1.97 19.10
CA LYS A 242 16.83 1.82 18.46
C LYS A 242 16.77 0.88 17.28
N ASN A 243 17.74 0.99 16.38
CA ASN A 243 17.85 0.18 15.18
C ASN A 243 16.61 0.34 14.27
N THR A 244 16.24 1.59 14.01
CA THR A 244 15.08 1.96 13.18
C THR A 244 15.41 3.02 12.15
N ASP A 245 16.69 3.31 11.97
CA ASP A 245 17.19 4.18 10.94
C ASP A 245 16.88 3.63 9.53
N VAL A 246 16.70 4.53 8.57
CA VAL A 246 16.40 4.19 7.18
C VAL A 246 17.22 5.06 6.26
N GLU A 247 17.86 4.45 5.27
CA GLU A 247 18.46 5.13 4.12
C GLU A 247 17.92 4.50 2.82
N MET A 248 17.38 5.31 1.91
CA MET A 248 16.81 4.83 0.66
C MET A 248 17.19 5.74 -0.49
N ASP A 249 17.67 5.11 -1.57
CA ASP A 249 17.88 5.71 -2.87
C ASP A 249 17.04 5.00 -3.93
N ALA A 250 16.29 5.76 -4.71
CA ALA A 250 15.55 5.24 -5.84
C ALA A 250 15.70 6.17 -7.05
N TYR A 251 15.90 5.59 -8.22
CA TYR A 251 15.97 6.35 -9.47
C TYR A 251 15.46 5.53 -10.64
N GLY A 252 14.83 6.21 -11.58
CA GLY A 252 14.25 5.58 -12.74
C GLY A 252 14.29 6.45 -13.98
N ALA A 253 14.21 5.79 -15.12
CA ALA A 253 14.10 6.42 -16.42
C ALA A 253 13.19 5.61 -17.33
N GLY A 254 12.47 6.29 -18.21
CA GLY A 254 11.64 5.65 -19.20
C GLY A 254 11.50 6.46 -20.48
N VAL A 255 11.04 5.80 -21.51
CA VAL A 255 10.75 6.42 -22.79
C VAL A 255 9.51 5.78 -23.39
N SER A 256 8.65 6.60 -23.96
CA SER A 256 7.47 6.16 -24.69
C SER A 256 7.38 6.82 -26.05
N TYR A 257 6.90 6.06 -27.03
CA TYR A 257 6.37 6.59 -28.28
C TYR A 257 4.87 6.86 -28.08
N VAL A 258 4.49 8.13 -28.06
CA VAL A 258 3.10 8.57 -27.84
C VAL A 258 2.54 9.14 -29.12
N HIS A 259 1.40 8.60 -29.58
CA HIS A 259 0.72 8.99 -30.80
C HIS A 259 -0.79 9.09 -30.57
N ASP A 260 -1.55 9.52 -31.57
CA ASP A 260 -2.96 9.91 -31.44
C ASP A 260 -3.89 8.75 -31.00
N THR A 261 -3.48 7.50 -31.25
CA THR A 261 -4.32 6.33 -30.94
C THR A 261 -3.73 5.43 -29.85
N GLY A 262 -2.66 5.88 -29.18
CA GLY A 262 -2.07 5.11 -28.09
C GLY A 262 -0.64 5.46 -27.76
N PHE A 263 -0.01 4.59 -27.01
CA PHE A 263 1.41 4.71 -26.64
C PHE A 263 2.04 3.32 -26.49
N PHE A 264 3.36 3.29 -26.58
CA PHE A 264 4.17 2.13 -26.22
C PHE A 264 5.50 2.62 -25.65
N GLY A 265 5.90 2.07 -24.51
CA GLY A 265 7.11 2.53 -23.84
C GLY A 265 7.72 1.50 -22.92
N VAL A 266 8.93 1.81 -22.48
CA VAL A 266 9.75 1.00 -21.56
C VAL A 266 10.33 1.89 -20.47
N SER A 267 10.59 1.28 -19.32
CA SER A 267 11.30 1.95 -18.22
C SER A 267 12.22 0.99 -17.47
N VAL A 268 13.16 1.57 -16.75
CA VAL A 268 13.98 0.90 -15.76
C VAL A 268 13.98 1.70 -14.46
N LYS A 269 13.94 0.99 -13.32
CA LYS A 269 14.04 1.54 -11.98
C LYS A 269 15.07 0.76 -11.18
N ARG A 270 15.85 1.46 -10.36
CA ARG A 270 16.67 0.89 -9.29
C ARG A 270 16.21 1.45 -7.96
N THR A 271 16.10 0.57 -6.95
CA THR A 271 15.86 0.91 -5.55
C THR A 271 16.92 0.26 -4.71
N ASP A 272 17.55 1.01 -3.85
CA ASP A 272 18.50 0.56 -2.83
C ASP A 272 18.00 1.11 -1.49
N THR A 273 17.78 0.24 -0.50
CA THR A 273 17.28 0.64 0.82
C THR A 273 18.03 -0.13 1.89
N THR A 274 18.50 0.59 2.90
CA THR A 274 19.04 0.00 4.13
C THR A 274 18.18 0.47 5.30
N TYR A 275 17.78 -0.46 6.17
CA TYR A 275 17.00 -0.14 7.36
C TYR A 275 17.25 -1.12 8.49
N GLY A 276 17.17 -0.63 9.74
CA GLY A 276 17.31 -1.45 10.93
C GLY A 276 16.02 -2.23 11.25
N VAL A 277 16.19 -3.41 11.86
CA VAL A 277 15.12 -4.27 12.39
C VAL A 277 15.12 -4.14 13.92
N PRO A 278 14.10 -3.52 14.54
CA PRO A 278 14.13 -3.21 15.98
C PRO A 278 13.90 -4.41 16.90
N TYR A 279 13.41 -5.53 16.38
CA TYR A 279 12.95 -6.68 17.16
C TYR A 279 14.06 -7.26 18.03
N GLU A 280 15.17 -7.64 17.44
CA GLU A 280 16.25 -8.38 18.11
C GLU A 280 17.01 -7.52 19.11
N GLN A 281 17.23 -6.26 18.80
CA GLN A 281 17.90 -5.35 19.73
C GLN A 281 17.09 -5.15 21.04
N ILE A 282 15.77 -5.25 20.97
CA ILE A 282 14.90 -5.12 22.15
C ILE A 282 14.87 -6.43 22.94
N LEU A 283 15.02 -7.57 22.28
CA LEU A 283 15.03 -8.90 22.89
C LEU A 283 16.41 -9.35 23.36
N ALA A 284 17.50 -8.90 22.75
CA ALA A 284 18.86 -9.26 23.13
C ALA A 284 19.18 -9.12 24.63
N PRO A 285 18.65 -8.12 25.38
CA PRO A 285 18.83 -8.07 26.83
C PRO A 285 18.06 -9.14 27.60
N ILE A 286 17.10 -9.81 26.98
CA ILE A 286 16.17 -10.77 27.58
C ILE A 286 16.58 -12.18 27.25
N ASP A 287 17.11 -12.39 26.07
CA ASP A 287 17.64 -13.66 25.56
C ASP A 287 19.15 -13.50 25.30
N PRO A 288 20.00 -14.09 26.14
CA PRO A 288 21.45 -14.04 25.96
C PRO A 288 21.95 -14.74 24.69
N ASP A 289 21.11 -15.59 24.09
CA ASP A 289 21.40 -16.31 22.86
C ASP A 289 20.75 -15.63 21.64
N ALA A 290 20.03 -14.50 21.83
CA ALA A 290 19.51 -13.71 20.72
C ALA A 290 20.66 -13.12 19.88
N GLU A 291 20.48 -13.16 18.59
CA GLU A 291 21.39 -12.49 17.65
C GLU A 291 21.43 -10.99 17.94
N GLY A 292 22.53 -10.33 17.61
CA GLY A 292 22.67 -8.89 17.75
C GLY A 292 21.75 -8.12 16.79
N PRO A 293 21.78 -6.77 16.84
CA PRO A 293 20.95 -5.96 15.97
C PRO A 293 21.22 -6.23 14.48
N VAL A 294 20.14 -6.43 13.72
CA VAL A 294 20.17 -6.73 12.27
C VAL A 294 19.73 -5.51 11.47
N SER A 295 20.39 -5.29 10.34
CA SER A 295 20.03 -4.32 9.32
C SER A 295 19.72 -5.03 8.02
N ILE A 296 18.65 -4.66 7.35
CA ILE A 296 18.29 -5.22 6.04
C ILE A 296 18.80 -4.29 4.94
N HIS A 297 19.60 -4.88 4.01
CA HIS A 297 20.10 -4.23 2.81
C HIS A 297 19.35 -4.74 1.59
N LEU A 298 18.34 -4.00 1.14
CA LEU A 298 17.45 -4.34 0.05
C LEU A 298 17.87 -3.67 -1.25
N GLN A 299 17.89 -4.43 -2.34
CA GLN A 299 18.14 -3.94 -3.68
C GLN A 299 17.12 -4.51 -4.66
N GLN A 300 16.54 -3.66 -5.51
CA GLN A 300 15.71 -4.12 -6.63
C GLN A 300 16.04 -3.36 -7.91
N THR A 301 16.17 -4.09 -9.01
CA THR A 301 16.15 -3.52 -10.36
C THR A 301 14.92 -4.03 -11.08
N ARG A 302 14.07 -3.10 -11.55
CA ARG A 302 12.83 -3.40 -12.25
C ARG A 302 12.83 -2.82 -13.66
N TYR A 303 12.32 -3.59 -14.61
CA TYR A 303 12.08 -3.20 -16.00
C TYR A 303 10.59 -3.33 -16.29
N ASP A 304 10.00 -2.29 -16.85
CA ASP A 304 8.61 -2.32 -17.27
C ASP A 304 8.47 -2.02 -18.74
N LEU A 305 7.52 -2.70 -19.39
CA LEU A 305 7.05 -2.42 -20.74
C LEU A 305 5.55 -2.22 -20.65
N ARG A 306 5.06 -1.10 -21.17
CA ARG A 306 3.64 -0.79 -21.19
C ARG A 306 3.22 -0.26 -22.56
N GLY A 307 2.00 -0.61 -22.96
CA GLY A 307 1.41 -0.07 -24.17
C GLY A 307 -0.10 -0.13 -24.14
N GLU A 308 -0.70 0.84 -24.81
CA GLU A 308 -2.13 0.90 -25.08
C GLU A 308 -2.32 1.33 -26.52
N GLN A 309 -3.16 0.60 -27.28
CA GLN A 309 -3.45 0.89 -28.66
C GLN A 309 -4.95 0.82 -28.90
N ALA A 310 -5.53 1.88 -29.45
CA ALA A 310 -6.86 1.84 -30.00
C ALA A 310 -6.88 0.94 -31.25
N VAL A 311 -7.86 0.05 -31.32
CA VAL A 311 -8.00 -0.95 -32.37
C VAL A 311 -9.45 -1.00 -32.84
N ASP A 312 -9.68 -1.60 -33.98
CA ASP A 312 -11.02 -1.99 -34.49
C ASP A 312 -11.04 -3.50 -34.74
N LEU A 313 -11.10 -4.27 -33.65
CA LEU A 313 -11.11 -5.74 -33.68
C LEU A 313 -12.49 -6.28 -33.29
N GLY A 314 -13.48 -6.08 -34.15
CA GLY A 314 -14.86 -6.48 -33.92
C GLY A 314 -15.45 -5.79 -32.68
N PRO A 315 -15.72 -6.51 -31.56
CA PRO A 315 -16.27 -5.92 -30.34
C PRO A 315 -15.25 -5.11 -29.53
N PHE A 316 -13.96 -5.19 -29.86
CA PHE A 316 -12.89 -4.58 -29.07
C PHE A 316 -12.40 -3.27 -29.69
N GLU A 317 -12.23 -2.25 -28.86
CA GLU A 317 -11.75 -0.91 -29.26
C GLU A 317 -10.32 -0.63 -28.80
N LYS A 318 -9.77 -1.44 -27.86
CA LYS A 318 -8.47 -1.16 -27.26
C LYS A 318 -7.77 -2.43 -26.82
N VAL A 319 -6.46 -2.47 -27.03
CA VAL A 319 -5.53 -3.48 -26.51
C VAL A 319 -4.61 -2.81 -25.50
N ARG A 320 -4.42 -3.42 -24.34
CA ARG A 320 -3.45 -3.01 -23.33
C ARG A 320 -2.45 -4.13 -23.07
N LEU A 321 -1.20 -3.76 -22.90
CA LEU A 321 -0.12 -4.67 -22.53
C LEU A 321 0.67 -4.05 -21.37
N SER A 322 0.89 -4.83 -20.33
CA SER A 322 1.82 -4.52 -19.24
C SER A 322 2.72 -5.71 -18.98
N VAL A 323 4.03 -5.50 -18.95
CA VAL A 323 5.00 -6.51 -18.58
C VAL A 323 5.97 -5.90 -17.59
N GLY A 324 6.18 -6.56 -16.46
CA GLY A 324 7.19 -6.21 -15.45
C GLY A 324 8.18 -7.35 -15.28
N HIS A 325 9.46 -7.05 -15.24
CA HIS A 325 10.53 -7.96 -14.82
C HIS A 325 11.29 -7.32 -13.68
N ALA A 326 11.47 -8.03 -12.56
CA ALA A 326 12.28 -7.53 -11.47
C ALA A 326 13.31 -8.55 -11.02
N LYS A 327 14.44 -8.03 -10.55
CA LYS A 327 15.47 -8.74 -9.80
C LYS A 327 15.58 -8.08 -8.44
N TYR A 328 15.31 -8.84 -7.43
CA TYR A 328 15.28 -8.42 -6.05
C TYR A 328 16.28 -9.25 -5.25
N GLU A 329 16.96 -8.57 -4.35
CA GLU A 329 17.82 -9.16 -3.33
C GLU A 329 17.66 -8.34 -2.06
N HIS A 330 17.56 -8.99 -0.91
CA HIS A 330 17.91 -8.37 0.34
C HIS A 330 18.82 -9.29 1.16
N ALA A 331 19.68 -8.68 1.96
CA ALA A 331 20.57 -9.35 2.89
C ALA A 331 20.27 -8.85 4.30
N GLU A 332 20.15 -9.76 5.24
CA GLU A 332 20.14 -9.52 6.66
C GLU A 332 21.59 -9.48 7.14
N VAL A 333 21.97 -8.36 7.72
CA VAL A 333 23.36 -8.04 8.02
C VAL A 333 23.49 -7.70 9.49
N SER A 334 24.32 -8.41 10.22
CA SER A 334 24.67 -8.08 11.61
C SER A 334 25.27 -6.69 11.69
N VAL A 335 24.71 -5.83 12.54
CA VAL A 335 25.21 -4.46 12.76
C VAL A 335 26.56 -4.48 13.51
N GLU A 336 26.86 -5.53 14.30
CA GLU A 336 28.05 -5.60 15.14
C GLU A 336 29.31 -5.87 14.35
N ASP A 337 29.28 -6.82 13.43
CA ASP A 337 30.45 -7.27 12.67
C ASP A 337 30.33 -7.13 11.15
N GLY A 338 29.13 -6.88 10.64
CA GLY A 338 28.84 -6.74 9.22
C GLY A 338 28.76 -8.08 8.48
N GLU A 339 28.65 -9.20 9.18
CA GLU A 339 28.45 -10.50 8.55
C GLU A 339 27.02 -10.62 8.01
N VAL A 340 26.86 -11.35 6.90
CA VAL A 340 25.57 -11.61 6.29
C VAL A 340 25.05 -12.94 6.82
N GLY A 341 23.97 -12.91 7.59
CA GLY A 341 23.26 -14.08 8.10
C GLY A 341 22.47 -14.76 6.99
N THR A 342 21.52 -14.06 6.40
CA THR A 342 20.64 -14.61 5.35
C THR A 342 20.50 -13.67 4.16
N ARG A 343 20.36 -14.26 2.97
CA ARG A 343 20.04 -13.57 1.71
C ARG A 343 18.78 -14.13 1.11
N PHE A 344 17.88 -13.25 0.72
CA PHE A 344 16.66 -13.58 0.00
C PHE A 344 16.75 -13.03 -1.42
N LEU A 345 16.62 -13.92 -2.40
CA LEU A 345 16.70 -13.60 -3.82
C LEU A 345 15.34 -13.87 -4.46
N SER A 346 14.84 -12.92 -5.25
CA SER A 346 13.63 -13.12 -6.05
C SER A 346 13.81 -12.52 -7.44
N SER A 347 13.57 -13.32 -8.47
CA SER A 347 13.63 -12.86 -9.86
C SER A 347 12.40 -13.35 -10.60
N GLY A 348 11.69 -12.45 -11.28
CA GLY A 348 10.47 -12.87 -11.95
C GLY A 348 10.01 -11.93 -13.04
N THR A 349 9.14 -12.46 -13.89
CA THR A 349 8.50 -11.73 -14.98
C THR A 349 7.00 -11.96 -14.90
N GLU A 350 6.24 -10.90 -14.92
CA GLU A 350 4.78 -10.93 -15.04
C GLU A 350 4.33 -10.13 -16.24
N GLY A 351 3.40 -10.71 -17.02
CA GLY A 351 2.80 -10.08 -18.19
C GLY A 351 1.30 -10.14 -18.12
N ARG A 352 0.64 -9.06 -18.56
CA ARG A 352 -0.80 -8.90 -18.61
C ARG A 352 -1.23 -8.28 -19.93
N LEU A 353 -2.17 -8.95 -20.61
CA LEU A 353 -2.78 -8.50 -21.88
C LEU A 353 -4.28 -8.35 -21.68
N GLU A 354 -4.84 -7.22 -22.12
CA GLU A 354 -6.27 -6.91 -22.02
C GLU A 354 -6.81 -6.47 -23.36
N LEU A 355 -7.99 -6.97 -23.69
CA LEU A 355 -8.83 -6.51 -24.79
C LEU A 355 -10.06 -5.83 -24.20
N VAL A 356 -10.16 -4.52 -24.38
CA VAL A 356 -11.26 -3.69 -23.86
C VAL A 356 -12.35 -3.59 -24.93
N GLN A 357 -13.60 -3.85 -24.53
CA GLN A 357 -14.74 -3.81 -25.40
C GLN A 357 -15.20 -2.38 -25.68
N LYS A 358 -15.75 -2.16 -26.86
CA LYS A 358 -16.52 -0.97 -27.21
C LYS A 358 -17.76 -0.91 -26.33
N GLU A 359 -18.05 0.27 -25.79
CA GLU A 359 -19.34 0.48 -25.14
C GLU A 359 -20.46 0.40 -26.20
N HIS A 360 -21.50 -0.38 -25.90
CA HIS A 360 -22.67 -0.51 -26.77
C HIS A 360 -23.93 -0.67 -25.92
N ASP A 361 -24.84 0.28 -25.99
CA ASP A 361 -26.10 0.30 -25.23
C ASP A 361 -25.94 0.08 -23.73
N GLY A 362 -24.92 0.72 -23.12
CA GLY A 362 -24.57 0.57 -21.71
C GLY A 362 -23.81 -0.72 -21.38
N TRP A 363 -23.51 -1.54 -22.38
CA TRP A 363 -22.70 -2.75 -22.19
C TRP A 363 -21.23 -2.46 -22.49
N GLN A 364 -20.36 -2.73 -21.53
CA GLN A 364 -18.90 -2.60 -21.65
C GLN A 364 -18.21 -3.72 -20.91
N GLY A 365 -16.96 -3.99 -21.22
CA GLY A 365 -16.20 -5.04 -20.54
C GLY A 365 -14.79 -5.17 -21.04
N ALA A 366 -14.14 -6.20 -20.55
CA ALA A 366 -12.82 -6.61 -21.01
C ALA A 366 -12.60 -8.10 -20.80
N VAL A 367 -11.74 -8.67 -21.62
CA VAL A 367 -11.17 -9.99 -21.41
C VAL A 367 -9.65 -9.85 -21.33
N GLY A 368 -9.02 -10.67 -20.51
CA GLY A 368 -7.58 -10.57 -20.32
C GLY A 368 -6.91 -11.90 -20.01
N PHE A 369 -5.60 -11.87 -20.19
CA PHE A 369 -4.68 -12.95 -19.89
C PHE A 369 -3.54 -12.42 -19.03
N GLN A 370 -3.10 -13.22 -18.05
CA GLN A 370 -1.99 -12.91 -17.14
C GLN A 370 -1.09 -14.11 -17.00
N ALA A 371 0.22 -13.91 -17.00
CA ALA A 371 1.19 -14.95 -16.78
C ALA A 371 2.32 -14.44 -15.88
N LEU A 372 2.71 -15.23 -14.89
CA LEU A 372 3.83 -14.98 -13.98
C LEU A 372 4.78 -16.15 -13.99
N THR A 373 6.08 -15.87 -13.97
CA THR A 373 7.11 -16.80 -13.52
C THR A 373 8.03 -16.09 -12.54
N ARG A 374 8.32 -16.73 -11.41
CA ARG A 374 9.19 -16.21 -10.35
C ARG A 374 10.04 -17.32 -9.77
N ASP A 375 11.32 -17.08 -9.65
CA ASP A 375 12.26 -17.90 -8.90
C ASP A 375 12.56 -17.21 -7.57
N PHE A 376 12.46 -17.96 -6.48
CA PHE A 376 12.73 -17.51 -5.12
C PHE A 376 13.78 -18.42 -4.48
N GLU A 377 14.71 -17.82 -3.74
CA GLU A 377 15.77 -18.54 -3.03
C GLU A 377 16.10 -17.81 -1.73
N ALA A 378 16.23 -18.55 -0.63
CA ALA A 378 16.80 -18.08 0.64
C ALA A 378 18.11 -18.85 0.89
N ILE A 379 19.17 -18.13 1.29
CA ILE A 379 20.53 -18.69 1.48
C ILE A 379 21.08 -18.13 2.78
N GLY A 380 21.41 -18.98 3.74
CA GLY A 380 21.97 -18.59 5.03
C GLY A 380 21.31 -19.33 6.17
N ASP A 381 21.49 -18.83 7.38
CA ASP A 381 21.09 -19.52 8.62
C ASP A 381 19.57 -19.52 8.80
N GLU A 382 18.87 -18.50 8.27
CA GLU A 382 17.40 -18.38 8.26
C GLU A 382 16.76 -18.80 6.93
N ALA A 383 17.40 -19.68 6.19
CA ALA A 383 16.86 -20.20 4.94
C ALA A 383 15.74 -21.23 5.18
N PHE A 384 14.67 -20.81 5.89
CA PHE A 384 13.56 -21.69 6.30
C PHE A 384 12.59 -22.06 5.16
N VAL A 385 12.73 -21.44 3.98
CA VAL A 385 11.91 -21.75 2.78
C VAL A 385 12.82 -22.27 1.66
N PRO A 386 12.50 -23.44 1.06
CA PRO A 386 13.33 -24.00 -0.01
C PRO A 386 13.24 -23.15 -1.29
N SER A 387 14.29 -23.19 -2.10
CA SER A 387 14.30 -22.60 -3.43
C SER A 387 13.08 -23.08 -4.22
N THR A 388 12.29 -22.15 -4.74
CA THR A 388 10.99 -22.43 -5.35
C THR A 388 10.81 -21.65 -6.65
N THR A 389 10.44 -22.35 -7.74
CA THR A 389 9.94 -21.73 -8.97
C THR A 389 8.41 -21.67 -8.92
N VAL A 390 7.87 -20.47 -9.00
CA VAL A 390 6.40 -20.21 -9.06
C VAL A 390 6.02 -19.86 -10.49
N LYS A 391 5.00 -20.53 -11.04
CA LYS A 391 4.39 -20.19 -12.34
C LYS A 391 2.90 -20.01 -12.15
N GLU A 392 2.35 -18.94 -12.72
CA GLU A 392 0.93 -18.68 -12.68
C GLU A 392 0.40 -18.28 -14.06
N LEU A 393 -0.76 -18.82 -14.42
CA LEU A 393 -1.51 -18.45 -15.62
C LEU A 393 -2.92 -18.12 -15.21
N GLY A 394 -3.44 -16.98 -15.68
CA GLY A 394 -4.80 -16.53 -15.42
C GLY A 394 -5.48 -16.02 -16.69
N VAL A 395 -6.75 -16.37 -16.85
CA VAL A 395 -7.63 -15.77 -17.85
C VAL A 395 -8.85 -15.20 -17.15
N PHE A 396 -9.29 -14.02 -17.56
CA PHE A 396 -10.43 -13.37 -16.92
C PHE A 396 -11.32 -12.63 -17.93
N ALA A 397 -12.57 -12.47 -17.55
CA ALA A 397 -13.55 -11.65 -18.23
C ALA A 397 -14.30 -10.80 -17.21
N LEU A 398 -14.40 -9.51 -17.46
CA LEU A 398 -15.18 -8.56 -16.68
C LEU A 398 -16.20 -7.90 -17.59
N GLN A 399 -17.44 -7.83 -17.14
CA GLN A 399 -18.57 -7.33 -17.91
C GLN A 399 -19.41 -6.40 -17.04
N ARG A 400 -19.82 -5.28 -17.60
CA ARG A 400 -20.73 -4.33 -16.98
C ARG A 400 -21.84 -3.96 -17.92
N LEU A 401 -23.06 -4.03 -17.45
CA LEU A 401 -24.24 -3.46 -18.10
C LEU A 401 -24.73 -2.30 -17.24
N ASP A 402 -24.74 -1.09 -17.75
CA ASP A 402 -25.23 0.11 -17.08
C ASP A 402 -26.43 0.69 -17.85
N LYS A 403 -27.61 0.65 -17.24
CA LYS A 403 -28.89 1.12 -17.79
C LYS A 403 -29.41 2.27 -16.96
N ASP A 404 -28.82 3.46 -17.09
CA ASP A 404 -29.16 4.71 -16.38
C ASP A 404 -29.57 4.53 -14.89
N SER A 405 -30.69 3.83 -14.63
CA SER A 405 -31.25 3.64 -13.27
C SER A 405 -30.84 2.34 -12.58
N TRP A 406 -30.28 1.37 -13.30
CA TRP A 406 -29.81 0.09 -12.75
C TRP A 406 -28.73 -0.55 -13.62
N GLY A 407 -28.05 -1.52 -13.09
CA GLY A 407 -27.07 -2.27 -13.86
C GLY A 407 -26.56 -3.51 -13.16
N VAL A 408 -25.66 -4.19 -13.85
CA VAL A 408 -25.05 -5.46 -13.43
C VAL A 408 -23.56 -5.41 -13.72
N ASP A 409 -22.74 -5.80 -12.74
CA ASP A 409 -21.33 -6.13 -12.90
C ASP A 409 -21.15 -7.64 -12.79
N ALA A 410 -20.38 -8.25 -13.66
CA ALA A 410 -20.05 -9.67 -13.59
C ALA A 410 -18.56 -9.90 -13.89
N GLY A 411 -17.94 -10.81 -13.15
CA GLY A 411 -16.56 -11.20 -13.35
C GLY A 411 -16.39 -12.71 -13.28
N LEU A 412 -15.50 -13.24 -14.11
CA LEU A 412 -15.06 -14.63 -14.08
C LEU A 412 -13.54 -14.66 -14.29
N ARG A 413 -12.84 -15.49 -13.51
CA ARG A 413 -11.41 -15.72 -13.65
C ARG A 413 -11.08 -17.18 -13.39
N LEU A 414 -10.16 -17.69 -14.18
CA LEU A 414 -9.59 -19.04 -14.02
C LEU A 414 -8.08 -18.87 -13.86
N ASP A 415 -7.54 -19.44 -12.79
CA ASP A 415 -6.11 -19.41 -12.49
C ASP A 415 -5.55 -20.83 -12.34
N ARG A 416 -4.35 -21.03 -12.84
CA ARG A 416 -3.50 -22.17 -12.51
C ARG A 416 -2.20 -21.67 -11.92
N ARG A 417 -1.84 -22.16 -10.72
CA ARG A 417 -0.58 -21.87 -10.06
C ARG A 417 0.20 -23.16 -9.81
N THR A 418 1.49 -23.15 -10.13
CA THR A 418 2.42 -24.25 -9.89
C THR A 418 3.55 -23.73 -9.01
N LEU A 419 3.87 -24.48 -7.95
CA LEU A 419 5.06 -24.27 -7.12
C LEU A 419 5.92 -25.51 -7.25
N ASP A 420 7.17 -25.32 -7.66
CA ASP A 420 8.11 -26.38 -7.98
C ASP A 420 9.40 -26.17 -7.18
N THR A 421 9.71 -27.14 -6.31
CA THR A 421 10.94 -27.19 -5.50
C THR A 421 11.74 -28.42 -5.89
N ALA A 422 12.96 -28.56 -5.40
CA ALA A 422 13.77 -29.75 -5.63
C ALA A 422 13.13 -31.03 -5.05
N ALA A 423 12.31 -30.91 -4.03
CA ALA A 423 11.71 -32.05 -3.30
C ALA A 423 10.23 -32.29 -3.64
N ALA A 424 9.50 -31.27 -4.07
CA ALA A 424 8.05 -31.37 -4.26
C ALA A 424 7.55 -30.43 -5.35
N LYS A 425 6.46 -30.82 -6.00
CA LYS A 425 5.71 -30.00 -6.93
C LYS A 425 4.24 -29.99 -6.54
N ARG A 426 3.65 -28.77 -6.44
CA ARG A 426 2.23 -28.60 -6.15
C ARG A 426 1.57 -27.78 -7.26
N GLU A 427 0.37 -28.16 -7.64
CA GLU A 427 -0.43 -27.48 -8.66
C GLU A 427 -1.82 -27.17 -8.09
N PHE A 428 -2.32 -25.96 -8.37
CA PHE A 428 -3.60 -25.47 -7.88
C PHE A 428 -4.38 -24.83 -9.03
N ASP A 429 -5.63 -25.26 -9.18
CA ASP A 429 -6.59 -24.67 -10.13
C ASP A 429 -7.66 -23.92 -9.34
N ASN A 430 -7.86 -22.63 -9.63
CA ASN A 430 -8.83 -21.80 -8.96
C ASN A 430 -9.83 -21.20 -9.95
N VAL A 431 -11.08 -21.12 -9.53
CA VAL A 431 -12.14 -20.40 -10.22
C VAL A 431 -12.64 -19.30 -9.31
N SER A 432 -12.56 -18.06 -9.79
CA SER A 432 -13.08 -16.88 -9.09
C SER A 432 -14.20 -16.26 -9.92
N ALA A 433 -15.30 -15.87 -9.26
CA ALA A 433 -16.45 -15.26 -9.91
C ALA A 433 -17.06 -14.16 -9.03
N SER A 434 -17.67 -13.17 -9.66
CA SER A 434 -18.42 -12.11 -8.99
C SER A 434 -19.67 -11.72 -9.77
N LEU A 435 -20.70 -11.32 -9.03
CA LEU A 435 -21.94 -10.75 -9.57
C LEU A 435 -22.39 -9.61 -8.68
N GLY A 436 -22.44 -8.42 -9.23
CA GLY A 436 -22.92 -7.19 -8.58
C GLY A 436 -24.19 -6.71 -9.27
N LEU A 437 -25.19 -6.35 -8.48
CA LEU A 437 -26.39 -5.65 -8.94
C LEU A 437 -26.36 -4.25 -8.35
N PHE A 438 -26.66 -3.23 -9.15
CA PHE A 438 -26.73 -1.87 -8.64
C PHE A 438 -27.94 -1.10 -9.18
N ILE A 439 -28.37 -0.11 -8.39
CA ILE A 439 -29.45 0.81 -8.73
C ILE A 439 -29.03 2.26 -8.49
N LYS A 440 -29.54 3.15 -9.32
CA LYS A 440 -29.39 4.61 -9.24
C LYS A 440 -30.80 5.23 -9.19
N PRO A 441 -31.48 5.18 -8.01
CA PRO A 441 -32.91 5.59 -7.92
C PRO A 441 -33.12 7.08 -8.12
N ALA A 442 -32.07 7.88 -7.93
CA ALA A 442 -32.04 9.32 -8.22
C ALA A 442 -30.64 9.75 -8.62
N GLU A 443 -30.51 10.94 -9.18
CA GLU A 443 -29.22 11.58 -9.44
C GLU A 443 -28.41 11.62 -8.13
N HIS A 444 -27.12 11.28 -8.21
CA HIS A 444 -26.22 11.24 -7.06
C HIS A 444 -26.51 10.17 -5.98
N GLN A 445 -27.33 9.18 -6.31
CA GLN A 445 -27.57 8.02 -5.44
C GLN A 445 -27.15 6.73 -6.15
N PHE A 446 -26.37 5.92 -5.44
CA PHE A 446 -25.89 4.63 -5.93
C PHE A 446 -25.99 3.59 -4.81
N TYR A 447 -26.63 2.45 -5.08
CA TYR A 447 -26.70 1.32 -4.16
C TYR A 447 -26.37 0.05 -4.91
N ALA A 448 -25.53 -0.79 -4.31
CA ALA A 448 -25.11 -2.05 -4.91
C ALA A 448 -25.13 -3.20 -3.90
N LEU A 449 -25.35 -4.39 -4.41
CA LEU A 449 -25.16 -5.64 -3.68
C LEU A 449 -24.32 -6.57 -4.55
N THR A 450 -23.20 -7.04 -4.00
CA THR A 450 -22.26 -7.87 -4.73
C THR A 450 -21.96 -9.16 -3.99
N LEU A 451 -22.10 -10.29 -4.70
CA LEU A 451 -21.68 -11.62 -4.27
C LEU A 451 -20.40 -11.98 -5.03
N SER A 452 -19.39 -12.48 -4.33
CA SER A 452 -18.19 -13.00 -4.98
C SER A 452 -17.71 -14.29 -4.34
N ARG A 453 -17.04 -15.13 -5.13
CA ARG A 453 -16.27 -16.27 -4.67
C ARG A 453 -14.89 -16.24 -5.31
N ASN A 454 -13.86 -16.17 -4.50
CA ASN A 454 -12.47 -16.11 -4.94
C ASN A 454 -11.66 -17.26 -4.34
N GLY A 455 -10.66 -17.76 -5.08
CA GLY A 455 -9.73 -18.78 -4.62
C GLY A 455 -8.30 -18.28 -4.63
N ARG A 456 -7.52 -18.62 -3.60
CA ARG A 456 -6.08 -18.35 -3.46
C ARG A 456 -5.31 -19.64 -3.27
N ALA A 457 -4.30 -19.91 -4.07
CA ALA A 457 -3.36 -20.99 -3.81
C ALA A 457 -2.44 -20.63 -2.63
N PRO A 458 -2.01 -21.61 -1.83
CA PRO A 458 -0.97 -21.41 -0.82
C PRO A 458 0.33 -20.87 -1.44
N THR A 459 1.13 -20.22 -0.60
CA THR A 459 2.48 -19.73 -0.93
C THR A 459 3.53 -20.81 -0.66
N GLU A 460 4.75 -20.56 -1.09
CA GLU A 460 5.91 -21.43 -0.86
C GLU A 460 6.21 -21.63 0.62
N PHE A 461 6.09 -20.58 1.45
CA PHE A 461 6.34 -20.68 2.89
C PHE A 461 5.18 -21.36 3.63
N GLU A 462 3.94 -21.08 3.28
CA GLU A 462 2.79 -21.80 3.86
C GLU A 462 2.88 -23.33 3.61
N LEU A 463 3.45 -23.75 2.47
CA LEU A 463 3.60 -25.16 2.12
C LEU A 463 4.87 -25.80 2.66
N PHE A 464 6.00 -25.10 2.65
CA PHE A 464 7.32 -25.71 2.70
C PHE A 464 8.27 -25.10 3.74
N ALA A 465 7.82 -24.16 4.56
CA ALA A 465 8.67 -23.62 5.64
C ALA A 465 9.11 -24.74 6.60
N ASP A 466 10.38 -24.75 7.02
CA ASP A 466 10.92 -25.61 8.08
C ASP A 466 12.23 -24.99 8.60
N GLY A 467 12.13 -24.05 9.53
CA GLY A 467 13.32 -23.40 10.08
C GLY A 467 13.01 -22.25 11.04
N PRO A 468 14.06 -21.71 11.67
CA PRO A 468 13.96 -20.51 12.49
C PRO A 468 13.57 -19.29 11.65
N HIS A 469 12.76 -18.41 12.21
CA HIS A 469 12.36 -17.15 11.63
C HIS A 469 12.43 -16.04 12.70
N PRO A 470 13.58 -15.44 12.91
CA PRO A 470 13.80 -14.42 13.95
C PRO A 470 12.85 -13.23 13.83
N GLY A 471 12.53 -12.77 12.61
CA GLY A 471 11.56 -11.70 12.38
C GLY A 471 10.18 -11.94 13.00
N THR A 472 9.79 -13.19 13.28
CA THR A 472 8.56 -13.56 14.00
C THR A 472 8.80 -14.12 15.40
N GLY A 473 10.05 -14.42 15.74
CA GLY A 473 10.43 -15.03 17.01
C GLY A 473 9.99 -16.48 17.16
N GLY A 474 9.88 -17.22 16.05
CA GLY A 474 9.36 -18.56 16.02
C GLY A 474 10.14 -19.50 15.10
N TYR A 475 9.95 -20.82 15.31
CA TYR A 475 10.32 -21.86 14.36
C TYR A 475 9.08 -22.17 13.51
N GLU A 476 9.12 -21.86 12.22
CA GLU A 476 7.97 -21.99 11.32
C GLU A 476 7.98 -23.32 10.56
N VAL A 477 6.80 -23.97 10.52
CA VAL A 477 6.60 -25.24 9.83
C VAL A 477 5.41 -25.13 8.87
N GLY A 478 5.69 -25.29 7.59
CA GLY A 478 4.68 -25.35 6.53
C GLY A 478 3.91 -26.68 6.55
N ASP A 479 2.81 -26.72 5.80
CA ASP A 479 2.07 -27.96 5.53
C ASP A 479 1.92 -28.18 4.03
N ALA A 480 2.68 -29.13 3.51
CA ALA A 480 2.64 -29.50 2.08
C ALA A 480 1.29 -30.07 1.62
N THR A 481 0.35 -30.35 2.51
CA THR A 481 -0.98 -30.88 2.19
C THR A 481 -2.06 -29.82 2.01
N LEU A 482 -1.74 -28.54 2.32
CA LEU A 482 -2.70 -27.43 2.18
C LEU A 482 -3.29 -27.35 0.77
N ASP A 483 -4.59 -27.05 0.71
CA ASP A 483 -5.32 -26.77 -0.53
C ASP A 483 -5.56 -25.27 -0.73
N SER A 484 -6.16 -24.91 -1.86
CA SER A 484 -6.55 -23.51 -2.11
C SER A 484 -7.55 -23.02 -1.07
N GLU A 485 -7.26 -21.86 -0.49
CA GLU A 485 -8.18 -21.09 0.33
C GLU A 485 -9.27 -20.49 -0.56
N LYS A 486 -10.54 -20.57 -0.16
CA LYS A 486 -11.66 -20.06 -0.92
C LYS A 486 -12.53 -19.15 -0.06
N VAL A 487 -12.79 -17.94 -0.53
CA VAL A 487 -13.67 -16.99 0.16
C VAL A 487 -14.95 -16.75 -0.62
N THR A 488 -16.09 -16.82 0.06
CA THR A 488 -17.38 -16.35 -0.44
C THR A 488 -17.76 -15.10 0.33
N SER A 489 -17.95 -13.98 -0.36
CA SER A 489 -18.28 -12.70 0.27
C SER A 489 -19.52 -12.05 -0.31
N LEU A 490 -20.27 -11.38 0.56
CA LEU A 490 -21.40 -10.51 0.23
C LEU A 490 -21.09 -9.11 0.71
N GLU A 491 -21.20 -8.13 -0.18
CA GLU A 491 -20.95 -6.70 0.13
C GLU A 491 -22.14 -5.85 -0.33
N ALA A 492 -22.64 -5.00 0.56
CA ALA A 492 -23.61 -3.95 0.25
C ALA A 492 -22.91 -2.59 0.27
N THR A 493 -23.03 -1.84 -0.82
CA THR A 493 -22.46 -0.50 -1.00
C THR A 493 -23.57 0.51 -1.14
N GLY A 494 -23.44 1.66 -0.45
CA GLY A 494 -24.33 2.80 -0.59
C GLY A 494 -23.54 4.10 -0.73
N ARG A 495 -23.87 4.90 -1.75
CA ARG A 495 -23.32 6.26 -1.95
C ARG A 495 -24.45 7.24 -2.16
N TRP A 496 -24.33 8.35 -1.47
CA TRP A 496 -25.24 9.48 -1.62
C TRP A 496 -24.46 10.78 -1.61
N THR A 497 -24.60 11.56 -2.66
CA THR A 497 -23.98 12.88 -2.80
C THR A 497 -25.07 13.93 -3.01
N SER A 498 -24.92 15.07 -2.36
CA SER A 498 -25.68 16.28 -2.62
C SER A 498 -24.73 17.48 -2.68
N ASP A 499 -25.24 18.70 -2.85
CA ASP A 499 -24.40 19.91 -2.93
C ASP A 499 -23.41 20.06 -1.76
N ASN A 500 -23.82 19.62 -0.56
CA ASN A 500 -23.05 19.82 0.65
C ASN A 500 -22.69 18.53 1.40
N LEU A 501 -23.27 17.38 1.03
CA LEU A 501 -23.11 16.13 1.78
C LEU A 501 -22.70 15.01 0.83
N ARG A 502 -21.62 14.28 1.18
CA ARG A 502 -21.26 12.98 0.62
C ARG A 502 -21.30 11.94 1.73
N LEU A 503 -22.01 10.87 1.48
CA LEU A 503 -22.03 9.68 2.34
C LEU A 503 -21.65 8.47 1.50
N GLU A 504 -20.75 7.65 2.02
CA GLU A 504 -20.40 6.37 1.46
C GLU A 504 -20.35 5.33 2.58
N GLY A 505 -20.91 4.15 2.32
CA GLY A 505 -20.92 3.06 3.29
C GLY A 505 -20.83 1.70 2.64
N HIS A 506 -20.10 0.80 3.31
CA HIS A 506 -19.91 -0.59 2.92
C HIS A 506 -20.19 -1.49 4.12
N LEU A 507 -21.07 -2.47 3.93
CA LEU A 507 -21.31 -3.55 4.87
C LEU A 507 -20.93 -4.85 4.18
N TRP A 508 -20.12 -5.66 4.81
CA TRP A 508 -19.64 -6.88 4.17
C TRP A 508 -19.54 -8.06 5.15
N ALA A 509 -19.69 -9.25 4.60
CA ALA A 509 -19.44 -10.52 5.29
C ALA A 509 -18.72 -11.47 4.34
N ALA A 510 -17.79 -12.26 4.86
CA ALA A 510 -16.96 -13.19 4.11
C ALA A 510 -16.79 -14.49 4.90
N HIS A 511 -17.07 -15.61 4.24
CA HIS A 511 -16.82 -16.95 4.75
C HIS A 511 -15.68 -17.58 3.98
N TYR A 512 -14.69 -18.09 4.70
CA TYR A 512 -13.50 -18.75 4.15
C TYR A 512 -13.60 -20.26 4.38
N ASP A 513 -13.55 -21.02 3.30
CA ASP A 513 -13.31 -22.45 3.31
C ASP A 513 -11.79 -22.67 3.22
N GLY A 514 -11.20 -23.32 4.23
CA GLY A 514 -9.78 -23.61 4.26
C GLY A 514 -8.91 -22.37 4.42
N PHE A 515 -9.26 -21.46 5.34
CA PHE A 515 -8.45 -20.30 5.74
C PHE A 515 -7.11 -20.81 6.27
N ILE A 516 -6.00 -20.34 5.67
CA ILE A 516 -4.66 -20.75 6.08
C ILE A 516 -4.23 -19.87 7.25
N GLU A 517 -4.04 -20.50 8.40
CA GLU A 517 -3.64 -19.83 9.64
C GLU A 517 -2.35 -20.46 10.17
N GLU A 518 -1.55 -19.67 10.85
CA GLU A 518 -0.37 -20.09 11.56
C GLU A 518 -0.64 -20.00 13.06
N ALA A 519 -0.36 -21.06 13.80
CA ALA A 519 -0.54 -21.08 15.25
C ALA A 519 0.53 -21.89 15.97
N PRO A 520 0.79 -21.58 17.27
CA PRO A 520 1.77 -22.31 18.07
C PRO A 520 1.29 -23.74 18.33
N THR A 521 2.19 -24.69 18.16
CA THR A 521 1.95 -26.13 18.45
C THR A 521 2.12 -26.49 19.92
N GLY A 522 2.72 -25.61 20.72
CA GLY A 522 3.16 -25.87 22.08
C GLY A 522 4.49 -26.65 22.17
N ALA A 523 5.12 -26.97 21.03
CA ALA A 523 6.46 -27.55 20.98
C ALA A 523 7.51 -26.45 20.88
N GLU A 524 8.76 -26.79 21.22
CA GLU A 524 9.94 -25.95 21.02
C GLU A 524 10.94 -26.70 20.13
N LYS A 525 11.61 -25.97 19.25
CA LYS A 525 12.71 -26.44 18.40
C LYS A 525 13.75 -25.34 18.27
N ASP A 526 15.02 -25.68 18.42
CA ASP A 526 16.14 -24.71 18.40
C ASP A 526 15.93 -23.53 19.38
N SER A 527 15.38 -23.82 20.57
CA SER A 527 15.00 -22.85 21.61
C SER A 527 13.90 -21.84 21.22
N LEU A 528 13.24 -22.05 20.07
CA LEU A 528 12.14 -21.22 19.60
C LEU A 528 10.78 -21.95 19.70
N PRO A 529 9.68 -21.24 20.01
CA PRO A 529 8.35 -21.82 19.92
C PRO A 529 8.02 -22.23 18.48
N VAL A 530 7.47 -23.43 18.30
CA VAL A 530 7.11 -23.94 16.98
C VAL A 530 5.72 -23.45 16.56
N PHE A 531 5.66 -22.74 15.45
CA PHE A 531 4.43 -22.37 14.76
C PHE A 531 4.24 -23.22 13.52
N GLN A 532 3.02 -23.65 13.27
CA GLN A 532 2.69 -24.47 12.10
C GLN A 532 1.55 -23.86 11.31
N TYR A 533 1.67 -23.90 9.97
CA TYR A 533 0.59 -23.59 9.06
C TYR A 533 -0.40 -24.74 8.96
N PHE A 534 -1.70 -24.40 8.96
CA PHE A 534 -2.80 -25.36 8.80
C PHE A 534 -4.02 -24.67 8.20
N GLN A 535 -5.05 -25.43 7.85
CA GLN A 535 -6.30 -24.90 7.31
C GLN A 535 -7.46 -25.05 8.29
N THR A 536 -8.27 -24.00 8.39
CA THR A 536 -9.50 -23.94 9.18
C THR A 536 -10.59 -23.21 8.40
N ASN A 537 -11.83 -23.19 8.88
CA ASN A 537 -12.81 -22.24 8.35
C ASN A 537 -12.73 -20.92 9.11
N ALA A 538 -13.12 -19.85 8.45
CA ALA A 538 -13.15 -18.54 9.09
C ALA A 538 -14.31 -17.68 8.59
N ASP A 539 -14.88 -16.89 9.51
CA ASP A 539 -15.91 -15.89 9.22
C ASP A 539 -15.41 -14.50 9.56
N PHE A 540 -15.48 -13.61 8.59
CA PHE A 540 -15.15 -12.20 8.76
C PHE A 540 -16.35 -11.34 8.38
N HIS A 541 -16.55 -10.24 9.10
CA HIS A 541 -17.54 -9.25 8.73
C HIS A 541 -17.14 -7.87 9.23
N GLY A 542 -17.66 -6.83 8.60
CA GLY A 542 -17.28 -5.48 8.95
C GLY A 542 -18.13 -4.41 8.30
N ALA A 543 -17.82 -3.18 8.69
CA ALA A 543 -18.44 -1.96 8.20
C ALA A 543 -17.41 -0.88 7.99
N GLU A 544 -17.56 -0.12 6.91
CA GLU A 544 -16.80 1.07 6.57
C GLU A 544 -17.79 2.18 6.23
N VAL A 545 -17.62 3.37 6.83
CA VAL A 545 -18.48 4.52 6.58
C VAL A 545 -17.63 5.77 6.43
N GLU A 546 -17.87 6.52 5.38
CA GLU A 546 -17.26 7.81 5.11
C GLU A 546 -18.37 8.87 4.98
N ALA A 547 -18.15 10.02 5.60
CA ALA A 547 -19.06 11.16 5.53
C ALA A 547 -18.27 12.44 5.31
N GLY A 548 -18.67 13.26 4.35
CA GLY A 548 -18.14 14.59 4.09
C GLY A 548 -19.26 15.61 4.05
N TYR A 549 -19.15 16.67 4.83
CA TYR A 549 -20.14 17.74 4.87
C TYR A 549 -19.49 19.11 4.70
N THR A 550 -19.84 19.83 3.63
CA THR A 550 -19.42 21.22 3.41
C THR A 550 -20.32 22.15 4.21
N ALA A 551 -19.86 22.49 5.42
CA ALA A 551 -20.62 23.31 6.37
C ALA A 551 -20.75 24.78 5.92
N TRP A 552 -19.78 25.27 5.15
CA TRP A 552 -19.77 26.63 4.66
C TRP A 552 -18.89 26.75 3.40
N LYS A 553 -19.34 27.55 2.43
CA LYS A 553 -18.60 27.89 1.22
C LYS A 553 -18.92 29.32 0.80
N ASN A 554 -17.90 30.17 0.67
CA ASN A 554 -18.08 31.56 0.21
C ASN A 554 -16.76 32.13 -0.34
N ALA A 555 -16.81 32.78 -1.52
CA ALA A 555 -15.71 33.55 -2.13
C ALA A 555 -14.34 32.82 -2.16
N GLY A 556 -14.35 31.50 -2.50
CA GLY A 556 -13.13 30.69 -2.56
C GLY A 556 -12.68 30.13 -1.21
N HIS A 557 -13.45 30.35 -0.15
CA HIS A 557 -13.25 29.71 1.15
C HIS A 557 -14.27 28.61 1.36
N SER A 558 -13.87 27.54 2.01
CA SER A 558 -14.80 26.49 2.46
C SER A 558 -14.40 25.92 3.82
N LEU A 559 -15.37 25.41 4.52
CA LEU A 559 -15.21 24.62 5.74
C LEU A 559 -15.90 23.27 5.51
N LYS A 560 -15.12 22.20 5.50
CA LYS A 560 -15.60 20.83 5.33
C LYS A 560 -15.36 20.03 6.60
N LEU A 561 -16.31 19.21 6.96
CA LEU A 561 -16.22 18.23 8.04
C LEU A 561 -16.17 16.86 7.39
N GLU A 562 -15.23 16.03 7.80
CA GLU A 562 -15.14 14.64 7.36
C GLU A 562 -15.17 13.70 8.56
N GLY A 563 -15.78 12.53 8.37
CA GLY A 563 -15.83 11.46 9.33
C GLY A 563 -15.57 10.13 8.65
N VAL A 564 -14.74 9.29 9.27
CA VAL A 564 -14.43 7.93 8.82
C VAL A 564 -14.63 6.99 9.99
N TYR A 565 -15.41 5.94 9.79
CA TYR A 565 -15.60 4.86 10.75
C TYR A 565 -15.28 3.54 10.07
N ASP A 566 -14.54 2.68 10.74
CA ASP A 566 -14.29 1.32 10.29
C ASP A 566 -14.29 0.33 11.46
N TRP A 567 -14.76 -0.88 11.16
CA TRP A 567 -14.83 -1.98 12.09
C TRP A 567 -14.76 -3.30 11.35
N VAL A 568 -14.01 -4.25 11.91
CA VAL A 568 -13.90 -5.62 11.44
C VAL A 568 -13.91 -6.61 12.61
N ARG A 569 -14.48 -7.77 12.38
CA ARG A 569 -14.46 -8.91 13.28
C ARG A 569 -14.15 -10.17 12.48
N GLY A 570 -13.20 -10.97 12.99
CA GLY A 570 -12.86 -12.30 12.48
C GLY A 570 -13.06 -13.36 13.56
N GLU A 571 -13.38 -14.58 13.11
CA GLU A 571 -13.47 -15.78 13.94
C GLU A 571 -13.09 -16.99 13.08
N THR A 572 -12.28 -17.90 13.62
CA THR A 572 -11.92 -19.17 12.99
C THR A 572 -12.45 -20.33 13.84
N ASP A 573 -12.39 -21.56 13.35
CA ASP A 573 -12.75 -22.75 14.16
C ASP A 573 -11.86 -22.90 15.40
N LEU A 574 -10.69 -22.21 15.45
CA LEU A 574 -9.78 -22.18 16.60
C LEU A 574 -10.00 -20.98 17.52
N GLY A 575 -10.86 -20.03 17.17
CA GLY A 575 -11.16 -18.84 17.93
C GLY A 575 -10.88 -17.55 17.17
N VAL A 576 -10.32 -16.56 17.85
CA VAL A 576 -10.02 -15.26 17.23
C VAL A 576 -8.70 -15.35 16.46
N PRO A 577 -8.68 -15.02 15.15
CA PRO A 577 -7.42 -14.92 14.42
C PRO A 577 -6.56 -13.78 14.94
N ALA A 578 -5.24 -13.92 14.83
CA ALA A 578 -4.29 -12.94 15.32
C ALA A 578 -4.40 -11.60 14.58
N ARG A 579 -4.05 -10.51 15.27
CA ARG A 579 -3.87 -9.16 14.72
C ARG A 579 -5.11 -8.55 14.04
N ILE A 580 -6.31 -8.89 14.52
CA ILE A 580 -7.55 -8.24 14.05
C ILE A 580 -7.65 -6.83 14.64
N PRO A 581 -7.69 -5.77 13.80
CA PRO A 581 -7.69 -4.40 14.30
C PRO A 581 -8.98 -4.08 15.07
N PRO A 582 -8.90 -3.25 16.13
CA PRO A 582 -10.07 -2.67 16.78
C PRO A 582 -10.75 -1.65 15.85
N TRP A 583 -12.02 -1.30 16.16
CA TRP A 583 -12.71 -0.24 15.42
C TRP A 583 -12.00 1.11 15.60
N SER A 584 -12.11 1.97 14.57
CA SER A 584 -11.66 3.34 14.65
C SER A 584 -12.72 4.34 14.19
N LEU A 585 -12.60 5.56 14.71
CA LEU A 585 -13.39 6.72 14.31
C LEU A 585 -12.45 7.90 14.12
N THR A 586 -12.41 8.44 12.92
CA THR A 586 -11.66 9.66 12.58
C THR A 586 -12.61 10.79 12.28
N GLY A 587 -12.37 11.96 12.86
CA GLY A 587 -13.06 13.21 12.55
C GLY A 587 -12.05 14.24 12.07
N LYS A 588 -12.33 14.91 10.95
CA LYS A 588 -11.46 15.92 10.35
C LYS A 588 -12.24 17.19 10.05
N VAL A 589 -11.66 18.34 10.36
CA VAL A 589 -12.14 19.67 9.99
C VAL A 589 -11.14 20.25 9.00
N ILE A 590 -11.60 20.57 7.79
CA ILE A 590 -10.78 21.10 6.71
C ILE A 590 -11.26 22.52 6.38
N TRP A 591 -10.34 23.47 6.46
CA TRP A 591 -10.57 24.83 5.98
C TRP A 591 -9.73 25.04 4.71
N THR A 592 -10.38 25.40 3.63
CA THR A 592 -9.74 25.73 2.35
C THR A 592 -9.94 27.21 2.03
N ALA A 593 -8.88 27.86 1.58
CA ALA A 593 -8.84 29.23 1.09
C ALA A 593 -8.10 29.29 -0.26
N PRO A 594 -8.17 30.36 -1.03
CA PRO A 594 -7.51 30.42 -2.37
C PRO A 594 -6.01 30.12 -2.37
N ARG A 595 -5.33 30.36 -1.25
CA ARG A 595 -3.89 30.17 -1.12
C ARG A 595 -3.46 29.35 0.10
N ALA A 596 -4.40 28.76 0.81
CA ALA A 596 -4.08 27.96 1.99
C ALA A 596 -5.14 26.88 2.20
N GLU A 597 -4.70 25.77 2.73
CA GLU A 597 -5.55 24.72 3.26
C GLU A 597 -5.03 24.31 4.63
N ALA A 598 -5.92 24.16 5.59
CA ALA A 598 -5.56 23.68 6.91
C ALA A 598 -6.55 22.61 7.35
N HIS A 599 -6.06 21.58 8.02
CA HIS A 599 -6.95 20.63 8.67
C HIS A 599 -6.48 20.26 10.08
N VAL A 600 -7.44 19.87 10.88
CA VAL A 600 -7.23 19.23 12.18
C VAL A 600 -7.98 17.91 12.16
N GLU A 601 -7.31 16.85 12.56
CA GLU A 601 -7.81 15.49 12.59
C GLU A 601 -7.71 14.91 14.00
N VAL A 602 -8.75 14.26 14.46
CA VAL A 602 -8.79 13.48 15.69
C VAL A 602 -9.17 12.06 15.32
N ARG A 603 -8.32 11.11 15.67
CA ARG A 603 -8.57 9.67 15.47
C ARG A 603 -8.66 8.97 16.82
N ARG A 604 -9.77 8.30 17.05
CA ARG A 604 -9.99 7.40 18.19
C ARG A 604 -9.91 5.96 17.70
N VAL A 605 -9.04 5.17 18.31
CA VAL A 605 -8.93 3.72 18.12
C VAL A 605 -9.30 3.06 19.44
N ALA A 606 -10.14 2.03 19.40
CA ALA A 606 -10.57 1.31 20.60
C ALA A 606 -9.47 0.40 21.14
N SER A 607 -9.65 -0.07 22.36
CA SER A 607 -8.87 -1.20 22.90
C SER A 607 -9.25 -2.48 22.17
N GLN A 608 -8.30 -3.41 22.02
CA GLN A 608 -8.55 -4.74 21.51
C GLN A 608 -8.27 -5.79 22.58
N GLY A 609 -9.35 -6.36 23.12
CA GLY A 609 -9.29 -7.45 24.10
C GLY A 609 -9.76 -8.80 23.54
N ARG A 610 -10.21 -8.86 22.27
CA ARG A 610 -10.45 -10.09 21.54
C ARG A 610 -9.20 -10.45 20.76
N VAL A 611 -8.40 -11.34 21.28
CA VAL A 611 -7.08 -11.68 20.77
C VAL A 611 -6.95 -13.19 20.58
N ALA A 612 -6.03 -13.62 19.73
CA ALA A 612 -5.65 -15.03 19.60
C ALA A 612 -5.06 -15.54 20.94
N THR A 613 -5.06 -16.83 21.17
CA THR A 613 -4.64 -17.45 22.44
C THR A 613 -3.21 -17.08 22.83
N PHE A 614 -2.34 -16.83 21.86
CA PHE A 614 -0.94 -16.50 22.04
C PHE A 614 -0.65 -15.00 21.91
N GLU A 615 -1.67 -14.19 21.71
CA GLU A 615 -1.56 -12.77 21.43
C GLU A 615 -1.88 -11.91 22.66
N THR A 616 -1.27 -10.75 22.79
CA THR A 616 -1.54 -9.77 23.84
C THR A 616 -2.62 -8.78 23.41
N GLU A 617 -3.38 -8.28 24.38
CA GLU A 617 -4.32 -7.18 24.20
C GLU A 617 -3.60 -5.85 23.94
N THR A 618 -4.30 -4.87 23.40
CA THR A 618 -3.81 -3.49 23.28
C THR A 618 -4.81 -2.49 23.83
N ASP A 619 -4.29 -1.43 24.44
CA ASP A 619 -5.10 -0.31 24.91
C ASP A 619 -5.55 0.57 23.73
N GLY A 620 -6.68 1.24 23.89
CA GLY A 620 -7.15 2.20 22.89
C GLY A 620 -6.47 3.56 23.08
N TYR A 621 -6.34 4.32 21.99
CA TYR A 621 -5.69 5.62 21.99
C TYR A 621 -6.51 6.69 21.25
N THR A 622 -6.12 7.96 21.45
CA THR A 622 -6.67 9.10 20.69
C THR A 622 -5.53 9.97 20.20
N SER A 623 -5.30 10.01 18.89
CA SER A 623 -4.32 10.92 18.28
C SER A 623 -4.95 12.21 17.81
N LEU A 624 -4.14 13.28 17.81
CA LEU A 624 -4.45 14.59 17.26
C LEU A 624 -3.38 14.96 16.25
N ASP A 625 -3.82 15.21 15.02
CA ASP A 625 -2.96 15.65 13.91
C ASP A 625 -3.46 16.99 13.37
N ALA A 626 -2.55 17.80 12.81
CA ALA A 626 -2.92 19.06 12.19
C ALA A 626 -1.94 19.40 11.06
N MET A 627 -2.47 19.97 9.97
CA MET A 627 -1.67 20.31 8.81
C MET A 627 -2.06 21.70 8.30
N LEU A 628 -1.07 22.44 7.81
CA LEU A 628 -1.24 23.66 7.06
C LEU A 628 -0.43 23.59 5.78
N THR A 629 -1.08 23.77 4.64
CA THR A 629 -0.46 23.94 3.32
C THR A 629 -0.71 25.34 2.82
N VAL A 630 0.32 26.01 2.34
CA VAL A 630 0.25 27.37 1.79
C VAL A 630 0.77 27.37 0.35
N LYS A 631 0.06 28.06 -0.54
CA LYS A 631 0.44 28.35 -1.92
C LYS A 631 0.97 29.81 -1.96
N PRO A 632 2.28 30.06 -1.75
CA PRO A 632 2.79 31.40 -1.50
C PRO A 632 2.67 32.34 -2.70
N PHE A 633 2.62 31.80 -3.91
CA PHE A 633 2.46 32.55 -5.15
C PHE A 633 1.08 32.37 -5.77
N ALA A 634 0.69 33.25 -6.71
CA ALA A 634 -0.56 33.11 -7.46
C ALA A 634 -0.58 31.82 -8.31
N ASN A 635 0.59 31.30 -8.71
CA ASN A 635 0.71 29.99 -9.34
C ASN A 635 0.58 28.91 -8.25
N PRO A 636 -0.39 28.00 -8.35
CA PRO A 636 -0.58 26.91 -7.38
C PRO A 636 0.54 25.84 -7.42
N ALA A 637 1.49 25.99 -8.35
CA ALA A 637 2.59 25.05 -8.56
C ALA A 637 3.49 24.84 -7.36
N LEU A 638 3.70 25.88 -6.52
CA LEU A 638 4.51 25.78 -5.30
C LEU A 638 3.59 25.67 -4.07
N ARG A 639 3.81 24.63 -3.28
CA ARG A 639 3.18 24.42 -1.98
C ARG A 639 4.25 24.32 -0.90
N VAL A 640 3.98 24.94 0.23
CA VAL A 640 4.79 24.81 1.45
C VAL A 640 3.87 24.26 2.52
N PHE A 641 4.29 23.26 3.26
CA PHE A 641 3.48 22.64 4.28
C PHE A 641 4.20 22.52 5.62
N ILE A 642 3.40 22.49 6.67
CA ILE A 642 3.76 22.04 8.01
C ILE A 642 2.71 21.03 8.46
N ASP A 643 3.14 19.87 8.92
CA ASP A 643 2.32 18.73 9.31
C ASP A 643 2.75 18.25 10.69
N GLY A 644 1.84 18.33 11.64
CA GLY A 644 2.02 17.85 13.01
C GLY A 644 1.30 16.53 13.20
N ARG A 645 2.01 15.49 13.56
CA ARG A 645 1.50 14.16 13.83
C ARG A 645 1.61 13.83 15.31
N ASN A 646 0.61 13.13 15.83
CA ASN A 646 0.55 12.75 17.24
C ASN A 646 0.87 13.93 18.17
N LEU A 647 0.24 15.08 17.96
CA LEU A 647 0.52 16.34 18.67
C LEU A 647 0.36 16.23 20.19
N THR A 648 -0.51 15.34 20.65
CA THR A 648 -0.72 15.02 22.07
C THR A 648 0.39 14.17 22.66
N ASN A 649 1.29 13.61 21.83
CA ASN A 649 2.35 12.69 22.23
C ASN A 649 1.81 11.45 22.94
N GLU A 650 0.74 10.88 22.39
CA GLU A 650 0.07 9.67 22.86
C GLU A 650 0.93 8.44 22.58
N GLU A 651 0.90 7.47 23.49
CA GLU A 651 1.45 6.14 23.23
C GLU A 651 0.52 5.37 22.29
N ILE A 652 1.01 5.07 21.11
CA ILE A 652 0.25 4.37 20.08
C ILE A 652 0.88 3.00 19.83
N ARG A 653 0.15 1.93 20.15
CA ARG A 653 0.53 0.54 19.86
C ARG A 653 -0.49 -0.04 18.90
N GLU A 654 -0.12 -0.10 17.63
CA GLU A 654 -0.99 -0.65 16.59
C GLU A 654 -1.20 -2.15 16.82
N HIS A 655 -2.46 -2.57 17.04
CA HIS A 655 -2.78 -3.96 17.37
C HIS A 655 -2.33 -4.96 16.29
N VAL A 656 -2.32 -4.51 15.03
CA VAL A 656 -1.93 -5.34 13.89
C VAL A 656 -0.42 -5.50 13.72
N SER A 657 0.39 -4.75 14.50
CA SER A 657 1.85 -4.87 14.50
C SER A 657 2.32 -6.10 15.28
N PHE A 658 3.29 -6.81 14.74
CA PHE A 658 4.06 -7.81 15.50
C PHE A 658 4.79 -7.18 16.68
N LEU A 659 5.24 -5.94 16.50
CA LEU A 659 6.04 -5.20 17.49
C LEU A 659 5.20 -4.43 18.52
N LYS A 660 3.89 -4.66 18.62
CA LYS A 660 2.98 -3.86 19.45
C LYS A 660 3.42 -3.75 20.93
N ASP A 661 4.07 -4.80 21.47
CA ASP A 661 4.55 -4.81 22.85
C ASP A 661 5.98 -4.31 23.01
N ILE A 662 6.76 -4.20 21.93
CA ILE A 662 8.18 -3.87 22.00
C ILE A 662 8.55 -2.59 21.25
N ALA A 663 7.73 -2.12 20.30
CA ALA A 663 7.97 -0.88 19.57
C ALA A 663 6.65 -0.13 19.32
N PRO A 664 6.31 0.89 20.13
CA PRO A 664 5.18 1.77 19.81
C PRO A 664 5.46 2.59 18.54
N SER A 665 4.40 3.09 17.92
CA SER A 665 4.52 4.03 16.81
C SER A 665 5.23 5.33 17.24
N PRO A 666 5.78 6.11 16.30
CA PRO A 666 6.49 7.36 16.61
C PRO A 666 5.67 8.32 17.48
N GLY A 667 6.35 8.98 18.41
CA GLY A 667 5.78 10.04 19.22
C GLY A 667 5.43 11.29 18.42
N ARG A 668 5.26 12.43 19.09
CA ARG A 668 4.95 13.70 18.42
C ARG A 668 6.02 14.05 17.38
N SER A 669 5.56 14.29 16.15
CA SER A 669 6.39 14.71 15.02
C SER A 669 5.89 16.01 14.43
N ILE A 670 6.81 16.91 14.10
CA ILE A 670 6.56 18.06 13.22
C ILE A 670 7.32 17.80 11.93
N ARG A 671 6.61 17.78 10.83
CA ARG A 671 7.19 17.70 9.49
C ARG A 671 6.97 19.01 8.76
N THR A 672 7.93 19.42 7.96
CA THR A 672 7.82 20.59 7.10
C THR A 672 8.41 20.28 5.75
N GLY A 673 7.87 20.91 4.72
CA GLY A 673 8.40 20.66 3.38
C GLY A 673 7.83 21.59 2.33
N VAL A 674 8.31 21.34 1.12
CA VAL A 674 7.92 22.05 -0.10
C VAL A 674 7.59 21.03 -1.18
N ALA A 675 6.59 21.32 -2.00
CA ALA A 675 6.30 20.60 -3.22
C ALA A 675 6.11 21.62 -4.35
N TRP A 676 6.78 21.38 -5.47
CA TRP A 676 6.75 22.26 -6.64
C TRP A 676 6.50 21.45 -7.91
N ARG A 677 5.57 21.95 -8.73
CA ARG A 677 5.27 21.41 -10.06
C ARG A 677 5.40 22.49 -11.10
N PHE A 678 5.87 22.19 -12.27
CA PHE A 678 6.09 23.13 -13.35
C PHE A 678 5.92 22.49 -14.73
#